data_c1696d5da61e3b384b577208783b9d0b
#
_entry.id   c1696d5da61e3b384b577208783b9d0b
#
_cell.length_a   1.000
_cell.length_b   1.000
_cell.length_c   1.000
_cell.angle_alpha   90.00
_cell.angle_beta   90.00
_cell.angle_gamma   90.00
#
_symmetry.space_group_name_H-M   'P 1'
#
loop_
_entity.id
_entity.type
_entity.pdbx_description
1 polymer ?
#
loop_
_entity_poly.entity_id
_entity_poly.type
_entity_poly.pdbx_seq_one_letter_code
_entity_poly.pdbx_strand_id
1 'polypeptide(L)'
;MFATSFKTGESISETTNVINVQKLPKSEASQRFQKEKTYFGRATETGIVHHLKIALSSAIREPMASIITFENNKAAALKNINILKNLDFKIENLLKEEKDTCLHPNTEFRDLEVIKPLFDLHENGDKLALILQEGASYPIDESITYSDEMAEEDLFFNIDRGNNKSVIGNEDLIQKILDKEVSRGWMFPIPLISVPDVHGLATTPIGIANKYTLDEHGNLVPKKRMTHDCSRPSKSDLSLNLRMDKDKMEDCNYGLCLLRVMYQIHQLRIEHPKTAILLSKLDFDSAYRRMNVKLLFAMLCTMIFGNLAYILFRLPFGASPASGLFSLLSDFIVDMAQVLAEDPLWIPSTLSSPMAKALLTPIYKEGQFAIALPLLVTITAKHTSFDLFIDDMIICVLDDINLIDRATNAIPLILDAIFRPIFKEKIDRKPILNEAKTNAEGRFEETKTILGWLVDTRNLRVHLPEKKTNQWLHEITEMIVKAKGGGRIQSKKLESLLGKLNHAAIIINEGQFFLNRLRYRLKMMNLNWTQHGHLHDTEIKDLQLWLIMLSHLKEGSTGRSFNHILRTIPQVICISDACEWGLGGYFIIGKWAFGWRFELPEDLHGFFTINFLEFLAAFWTLKTPAELKNDTRFLSVTDSKNAMFWLGKNKHNPILFPLHDILSRECGKLNMKTNCSSEKIHLSGIKNLVSDSFSRDTHIPASLLIQQLREHATTKGMMPLNFEIYADNEESLCSWLRELKQMMTKEEPTLKARKPSDIATSVNGNSFYLAQGKRATPFSNLSKLEIDFNKAITSVASSPITDVTVLAQRAMVQLVPDDLERLSATLHRTSKMKV
;
A
#
# COMPACT_ATOMS: atom_id res chain seq x y z
N MET A 1 15.01 32.29 -15.07
CA MET A 1 14.22 32.31 -13.80
C MET A 1 14.86 31.52 -12.67
N PHE A 2 16.15 31.30 -12.66
CA PHE A 2 16.79 30.33 -11.82
C PHE A 2 18.12 30.80 -11.25
N ALA A 3 18.15 31.92 -10.55
CA ALA A 3 19.19 32.16 -9.55
C ALA A 3 19.00 33.54 -8.91
N THR A 4 18.67 33.56 -7.67
CA THR A 4 18.98 34.69 -6.80
C THR A 4 20.24 34.37 -6.01
N SER A 5 21.09 35.36 -5.96
CA SER A 5 22.40 35.39 -5.37
C SER A 5 22.51 34.62 -4.01
N PHE A 6 23.41 33.68 -3.96
CA PHE A 6 24.00 33.25 -2.70
C PHE A 6 24.90 34.35 -2.18
N LYS A 7 24.57 34.93 -1.03
CA LYS A 7 25.57 35.59 -0.19
C LYS A 7 26.51 34.51 0.30
N THR A 8 27.75 34.61 -0.08
CA THR A 8 28.87 33.79 0.36
C THR A 8 28.95 33.84 1.88
N GLY A 9 28.69 32.74 2.56
CA GLY A 9 28.99 32.64 3.98
C GLY A 9 28.04 31.84 4.85
N GLU A 10 26.91 31.36 4.36
CA GLU A 10 26.02 30.52 5.16
C GLU A 10 26.24 29.03 4.90
N SER A 11 26.41 28.28 5.95
CA SER A 11 26.73 26.86 5.90
C SER A 11 25.57 26.05 5.26
N ILE A 12 25.94 25.07 4.45
CA ILE A 12 25.03 24.16 3.74
C ILE A 12 24.02 23.43 4.67
N SER A 13 24.22 23.51 5.98
CA SER A 13 23.36 22.90 7.00
C SER A 13 22.01 23.59 7.20
N GLU A 14 21.85 24.86 6.83
CA GLU A 14 20.61 25.59 7.07
C GLU A 14 19.61 25.50 5.89
N THR A 15 20.09 25.17 4.69
CA THR A 15 19.23 25.02 3.51
C THR A 15 18.55 23.66 3.39
N THR A 16 18.88 22.69 4.23
CA THR A 16 18.23 21.37 4.27
C THR A 16 16.88 21.36 5.00
N ASN A 17 16.49 22.46 5.61
CA ASN A 17 15.22 22.59 6.35
C ASN A 17 14.03 23.07 5.51
N VAL A 18 14.13 23.09 4.17
CA VAL A 18 13.11 23.70 3.30
C VAL A 18 11.83 22.88 3.19
N ILE A 19 11.89 21.57 3.44
CA ILE A 19 10.68 20.77 3.61
C ILE A 19 10.66 20.22 5.03
N ASN A 20 10.21 21.06 5.93
CA ASN A 20 9.90 20.59 7.27
C ASN A 20 8.72 19.64 7.15
N VAL A 21 8.91 18.37 7.51
CA VAL A 21 7.87 17.32 7.53
C VAL A 21 6.63 17.81 8.31
N GLN A 22 6.80 18.76 9.24
CA GLN A 22 5.71 19.42 9.97
C GLN A 22 4.82 20.34 9.12
N LYS A 23 5.26 20.79 7.93
CA LYS A 23 4.48 21.63 7.00
C LYS A 23 3.84 20.83 5.86
N LEU A 24 4.17 19.55 5.72
CA LEU A 24 3.46 18.68 4.81
C LEU A 24 2.06 18.42 5.36
N PRO A 25 1.01 18.46 4.54
CA PRO A 25 -0.27 17.94 4.97
C PRO A 25 -0.02 16.50 5.45
N LYS A 26 -0.50 16.20 6.65
CA LYS A 26 -0.22 14.96 7.37
C LYS A 26 -0.43 13.75 6.47
N SER A 27 0.62 13.23 5.85
CA SER A 27 0.61 11.88 5.26
C SER A 27 0.56 10.88 6.41
N GLU A 28 -0.10 9.76 6.24
CA GLU A 28 -0.18 8.73 7.29
C GLU A 28 1.19 8.28 7.78
N ALA A 29 2.19 8.22 6.87
CA ALA A 29 3.58 7.95 7.25
C ALA A 29 4.17 9.08 8.12
N SER A 30 3.94 10.36 7.77
CA SER A 30 4.41 11.48 8.58
C SER A 30 3.64 11.62 9.89
N GLN A 31 2.37 11.21 9.94
CA GLN A 31 1.61 11.17 11.19
C GLN A 31 2.20 10.17 12.17
N ARG A 32 2.55 8.96 11.75
CA ARG A 32 3.19 7.97 12.61
C ARG A 32 4.53 8.47 13.16
N PHE A 33 5.40 9.01 12.29
CA PHE A 33 6.67 9.61 12.72
C PHE A 33 6.52 10.88 13.56
N GLN A 34 5.45 11.67 13.41
CA GLN A 34 5.18 12.85 14.23
C GLN A 34 4.58 12.49 15.59
N LYS A 35 3.73 11.46 15.64
CA LYS A 35 3.15 10.94 16.88
C LYS A 35 4.23 10.45 17.82
N GLU A 36 5.25 9.78 17.31
CA GLU A 36 6.42 9.37 18.11
C GLU A 36 7.03 10.53 18.91
N LYS A 37 7.19 11.73 18.33
CA LYS A 37 7.76 12.89 19.02
C LYS A 37 6.92 13.40 20.20
N THR A 38 5.60 13.28 20.12
CA THR A 38 4.68 13.79 21.15
C THR A 38 4.61 12.84 22.35
N TYR A 39 4.78 11.53 22.14
CA TYR A 39 4.72 10.50 23.18
C TYR A 39 6.09 10.24 23.83
N PHE A 40 7.18 10.43 23.12
CA PHE A 40 8.54 10.35 23.68
C PHE A 40 8.71 11.20 24.94
N GLY A 41 8.12 12.40 25.01
CA GLY A 41 8.19 13.24 26.19
C GLY A 41 7.60 12.59 27.44
N ARG A 42 6.47 11.88 27.31
CA ARG A 42 5.82 11.21 28.45
C ARG A 42 6.53 9.93 28.87
N ALA A 43 7.01 9.13 27.91
CA ALA A 43 7.72 7.89 28.21
C ALA A 43 9.08 8.13 28.89
N THR A 44 9.75 9.24 28.59
CA THR A 44 11.07 9.58 29.19
C THR A 44 10.97 10.05 30.65
N GLU A 45 9.85 10.64 31.06
CA GLU A 45 9.67 11.13 32.44
C GLU A 45 9.42 10.00 33.44
N THR A 46 8.80 8.90 33.06
CA THR A 46 8.42 7.80 33.97
C THR A 46 9.16 6.48 33.73
N GLY A 47 9.87 6.35 32.59
CA GLY A 47 10.66 5.18 32.22
C GLY A 47 9.83 3.92 31.92
N ILE A 48 9.67 3.57 30.63
CA ILE A 48 8.94 2.37 30.19
C ILE A 48 9.42 1.10 30.90
N VAL A 49 10.74 1.01 31.17
CA VAL A 49 11.37 -0.13 31.84
C VAL A 49 10.80 -0.36 33.23
N HIS A 50 10.46 0.71 33.98
CA HIS A 50 9.82 0.61 35.28
C HIS A 50 8.44 -0.05 35.21
N HIS A 51 7.61 0.41 34.32
CA HIS A 51 6.26 -0.15 34.12
C HIS A 51 6.29 -1.60 33.62
N LEU A 52 7.25 -1.93 32.74
CA LEU A 52 7.46 -3.32 32.30
C LEU A 52 7.85 -4.24 33.48
N LYS A 53 8.77 -3.79 34.38
CA LYS A 53 9.13 -4.57 35.57
C LYS A 53 7.93 -4.82 36.47
N ILE A 54 7.09 -3.82 36.71
CA ILE A 54 5.87 -3.97 37.49
C ILE A 54 4.94 -4.98 36.84
N ALA A 55 4.66 -4.83 35.52
CA ALA A 55 3.77 -5.71 34.79
C ALA A 55 4.26 -7.18 34.84
N LEU A 56 5.55 -7.40 34.58
CA LEU A 56 6.13 -8.75 34.56
C LEU A 56 6.22 -9.42 35.92
N SER A 57 6.38 -8.63 36.99
CA SER A 57 6.43 -9.14 38.36
C SER A 57 5.06 -9.32 39.03
N SER A 58 3.99 -8.81 38.40
CA SER A 58 2.64 -8.89 38.95
C SER A 58 2.14 -10.32 39.05
N ALA A 59 1.42 -10.60 40.13
CA ALA A 59 0.72 -11.89 40.31
C ALA A 59 -0.34 -12.04 39.20
N ILE A 60 -0.42 -13.23 38.63
CA ILE A 60 -1.41 -13.57 37.62
C ILE A 60 -2.60 -14.19 38.28
N ARG A 61 -3.76 -13.60 38.10
CA ARG A 61 -5.02 -14.20 38.49
C ARG A 61 -5.38 -15.27 37.45
N GLU A 62 -5.42 -16.55 37.86
CA GLU A 62 -5.97 -17.59 36.99
C GLU A 62 -7.47 -17.35 36.83
N PRO A 63 -8.01 -17.23 35.59
CA PRO A 63 -9.45 -17.23 35.41
C PRO A 63 -9.99 -18.59 35.86
N MET A 64 -11.08 -18.57 36.56
CA MET A 64 -11.79 -19.81 36.83
C MET A 64 -12.13 -20.47 35.49
N ALA A 65 -11.91 -21.78 35.40
CA ALA A 65 -12.46 -22.54 34.29
C ALA A 65 -13.95 -22.25 34.27
N SER A 66 -14.40 -21.52 33.25
CA SER A 66 -15.83 -21.24 33.12
C SER A 66 -16.57 -22.54 32.99
N ILE A 67 -17.90 -22.47 33.21
CA ILE A 67 -18.86 -23.55 32.96
C ILE A 67 -18.71 -24.17 31.56
N ILE A 68 -18.01 -23.50 30.68
CA ILE A 68 -17.57 -23.91 29.37
C ILE A 68 -16.39 -24.91 29.49
N THR A 69 -16.43 -25.89 30.32
CA THR A 69 -15.48 -27.01 30.34
C THR A 69 -16.00 -28.19 29.54
N PHE A 70 -15.33 -28.65 28.64
CA PHE A 70 -15.75 -29.13 27.36
C PHE A 70 -15.31 -30.53 27.11
N GLU A 71 -16.20 -31.44 27.26
CA GLU A 71 -16.07 -32.76 26.70
C GLU A 71 -16.57 -32.77 25.25
N ASN A 72 -17.63 -32.03 24.94
CA ASN A 72 -18.10 -31.76 23.56
C ASN A 72 -19.03 -30.55 23.50
N ASN A 73 -19.14 -29.96 22.30
CA ASN A 73 -19.92 -28.75 22.08
C ASN A 73 -21.43 -28.94 22.34
N LYS A 74 -21.99 -30.14 22.20
CA LYS A 74 -23.41 -30.42 22.48
C LYS A 74 -23.71 -30.31 23.95
N ALA A 75 -22.88 -30.90 24.81
CA ALA A 75 -23.03 -30.78 26.25
C ALA A 75 -22.86 -29.34 26.73
N ALA A 76 -21.89 -28.62 26.19
CA ALA A 76 -21.68 -27.19 26.44
C ALA A 76 -22.92 -26.39 26.03
N ALA A 77 -23.49 -26.62 24.87
CA ALA A 77 -24.66 -25.91 24.36
C ALA A 77 -25.88 -26.09 25.26
N LEU A 78 -26.11 -27.30 25.78
CA LEU A 78 -27.21 -27.56 26.73
C LEU A 78 -27.02 -26.85 28.06
N LYS A 79 -25.79 -26.76 28.56
CA LYS A 79 -25.49 -25.96 29.77
C LYS A 79 -25.70 -24.46 29.51
N ASN A 80 -25.15 -23.97 28.40
CA ASN A 80 -25.21 -22.58 28.04
C ASN A 80 -26.61 -22.06 27.83
N ILE A 81 -27.50 -22.85 27.20
CA ILE A 81 -28.90 -22.42 27.04
C ILE A 81 -29.65 -22.36 28.37
N ASN A 82 -29.30 -23.23 29.32
CA ASN A 82 -29.89 -23.14 30.64
C ASN A 82 -29.42 -21.90 31.41
N ILE A 83 -28.17 -21.49 31.23
CA ILE A 83 -27.68 -20.20 31.77
C ILE A 83 -28.46 -19.03 31.14
N LEU A 84 -28.61 -19.02 29.81
CA LEU A 84 -29.34 -17.95 29.13
C LEU A 84 -30.81 -17.89 29.51
N LYS A 85 -31.48 -19.05 29.75
CA LYS A 85 -32.84 -19.11 30.26
C LYS A 85 -32.95 -18.41 31.62
N ASN A 86 -32.01 -18.64 32.54
CA ASN A 86 -31.98 -17.99 33.85
C ASN A 86 -31.73 -16.49 33.78
N LEU A 87 -31.23 -16.00 32.62
CA LEU A 87 -30.93 -14.59 32.31
C LEU A 87 -31.98 -13.96 31.38
N ASP A 88 -33.18 -14.57 31.26
CA ASP A 88 -34.24 -14.14 30.33
C ASP A 88 -33.76 -13.99 28.89
N PHE A 89 -32.82 -14.87 28.43
CA PHE A 89 -32.18 -14.84 27.12
C PHE A 89 -31.42 -13.56 26.78
N LYS A 90 -31.11 -12.71 27.80
CA LYS A 90 -30.34 -11.49 27.65
C LYS A 90 -28.87 -11.74 27.85
N ILE A 91 -28.12 -11.84 26.73
CA ILE A 91 -26.70 -12.21 26.75
C ILE A 91 -25.83 -11.18 27.47
N GLU A 92 -26.23 -9.90 27.47
CA GLU A 92 -25.51 -8.83 28.18
C GLU A 92 -25.40 -9.08 29.69
N ASN A 93 -26.28 -9.88 30.26
CA ASN A 93 -26.24 -10.26 31.69
C ASN A 93 -25.24 -11.40 31.97
N LEU A 94 -24.77 -12.09 30.90
CA LEU A 94 -23.88 -13.23 31.06
C LEU A 94 -22.58 -12.87 31.80
N LEU A 95 -21.96 -11.73 31.47
CA LEU A 95 -20.71 -11.32 32.13
C LEU A 95 -20.89 -10.81 33.55
N LYS A 96 -22.12 -10.50 33.98
CA LYS A 96 -22.40 -10.19 35.39
C LYS A 96 -22.36 -11.41 36.26
N GLU A 97 -22.77 -12.54 35.73
CA GLU A 97 -22.80 -13.86 36.42
C GLU A 97 -21.39 -14.52 36.33
N GLU A 98 -20.77 -14.46 35.16
CA GLU A 98 -19.50 -15.13 34.83
C GLU A 98 -18.28 -14.17 34.98
N LYS A 99 -18.10 -13.56 36.16
CA LYS A 99 -17.07 -12.53 36.39
C LYS A 99 -15.70 -13.14 36.17
N ASP A 100 -14.98 -13.77 36.48
CA ASP A 100 -13.58 -14.22 36.36
C ASP A 100 -13.41 -15.39 35.38
N THR A 101 -14.26 -15.48 34.37
CA THR A 101 -14.21 -16.60 33.41
C THR A 101 -13.48 -16.25 32.12
N CYS A 102 -13.16 -17.27 31.33
CA CYS A 102 -12.53 -17.06 30.01
C CYS A 102 -13.41 -16.31 28.99
N LEU A 103 -14.66 -16.04 29.31
CA LEU A 103 -15.59 -15.22 28.53
C LEU A 103 -15.31 -13.72 28.71
N HIS A 104 -14.71 -13.35 29.85
CA HIS A 104 -14.46 -11.92 30.13
C HIS A 104 -13.47 -11.30 29.13
N PRO A 105 -13.68 -10.03 28.69
CA PRO A 105 -12.85 -9.38 27.69
C PRO A 105 -11.34 -9.39 27.97
N ASN A 106 -10.94 -9.28 29.23
CA ASN A 106 -9.53 -9.15 29.60
C ASN A 106 -8.80 -10.48 29.86
N THR A 107 -9.44 -11.63 29.64
CA THR A 107 -8.82 -12.93 30.03
C THR A 107 -7.60 -13.34 29.23
N GLU A 108 -7.36 -12.75 28.06
CA GLU A 108 -6.12 -12.93 27.30
C GLU A 108 -4.99 -12.05 27.82
N PHE A 109 -5.31 -11.00 28.57
CA PHE A 109 -4.39 -9.97 29.02
C PHE A 109 -4.08 -10.09 30.51
N ARG A 110 -3.02 -9.46 30.99
CA ARG A 110 -2.81 -9.23 32.42
C ARG A 110 -3.87 -8.27 32.94
N ASP A 111 -4.01 -8.21 34.27
CA ASP A 111 -5.01 -7.33 34.89
C ASP A 111 -4.85 -5.89 34.42
N LEU A 112 -5.97 -5.26 34.05
CA LEU A 112 -5.96 -3.92 33.46
C LEU A 112 -5.27 -2.88 34.35
N GLU A 113 -5.45 -2.96 35.66
CA GLU A 113 -4.79 -2.04 36.62
C GLU A 113 -3.26 -2.11 36.53
N VAL A 114 -2.71 -3.29 36.20
CA VAL A 114 -1.27 -3.52 36.05
C VAL A 114 -0.73 -2.99 34.75
N ILE A 115 -1.48 -3.14 33.65
CA ILE A 115 -1.03 -2.76 32.30
C ILE A 115 -1.47 -1.35 31.88
N LYS A 116 -2.44 -0.75 32.60
CA LYS A 116 -2.92 0.58 32.31
C LYS A 116 -1.79 1.63 32.27
N PRO A 117 -0.82 1.64 33.19
CA PRO A 117 0.29 2.59 33.11
C PRO A 117 1.12 2.48 31.83
N LEU A 118 1.20 1.29 31.19
CA LEU A 118 1.80 1.13 29.86
C LEU A 118 0.89 1.70 28.76
N PHE A 119 -0.41 1.47 28.87
CA PHE A 119 -1.39 2.02 27.92
C PHE A 119 -1.40 3.56 27.95
N ASP A 120 -1.30 4.15 29.13
CA ASP A 120 -1.29 5.62 29.29
C ASP A 120 -0.09 6.31 28.61
N LEU A 121 0.94 5.54 28.24
CA LEU A 121 2.06 6.03 27.43
C LEU A 121 1.73 6.15 25.94
N HIS A 122 0.58 5.67 25.48
CA HIS A 122 0.23 5.61 24.06
C HIS A 122 -1.14 6.26 23.78
N GLU A 123 -1.31 6.85 22.59
CA GLU A 123 -2.55 7.53 22.20
C GLU A 123 -3.77 6.60 22.15
N ASN A 124 -3.57 5.33 21.83
CA ASN A 124 -4.63 4.33 21.82
C ASN A 124 -4.93 3.75 23.21
N GLY A 125 -4.23 4.19 24.24
CA GLY A 125 -4.28 3.60 25.57
C GLY A 125 -5.67 3.59 26.19
N ASP A 126 -6.39 4.70 26.15
CA ASP A 126 -7.76 4.80 26.69
C ASP A 126 -8.72 3.89 25.91
N LYS A 127 -8.60 3.84 24.59
CA LYS A 127 -9.42 2.95 23.74
C LYS A 127 -9.14 1.48 24.05
N LEU A 128 -7.86 1.11 24.22
CA LEU A 128 -7.48 -0.24 24.58
C LEU A 128 -8.00 -0.62 25.96
N ALA A 129 -7.85 0.27 26.95
CA ALA A 129 -8.40 0.04 28.29
C ALA A 129 -9.91 -0.22 28.26
N LEU A 130 -10.67 0.58 27.50
CA LEU A 130 -12.11 0.39 27.32
C LEU A 130 -12.43 -0.95 26.65
N ILE A 131 -11.69 -1.32 25.61
CA ILE A 131 -11.88 -2.61 24.92
C ILE A 131 -11.61 -3.80 25.87
N LEU A 132 -10.61 -3.67 26.76
CA LEU A 132 -10.34 -4.72 27.74
C LEU A 132 -11.42 -4.82 28.82
N GLN A 133 -12.09 -3.73 29.12
CA GLN A 133 -13.19 -3.71 30.09
C GLN A 133 -14.49 -4.25 29.51
N GLU A 134 -14.88 -3.79 28.32
CA GLU A 134 -16.22 -3.99 27.76
C GLU A 134 -16.25 -4.86 26.51
N GLY A 135 -15.11 -5.06 25.85
CA GLY A 135 -15.02 -5.59 24.49
C GLY A 135 -15.09 -4.51 23.42
N ALA A 136 -14.64 -4.83 22.22
CA ALA A 136 -14.64 -3.95 21.06
C ALA A 136 -16.05 -3.70 20.55
N SER A 137 -16.39 -2.45 20.26
CA SER A 137 -17.69 -2.04 19.72
C SER A 137 -17.61 -1.90 18.19
N TYR A 138 -18.72 -2.22 17.52
CA TYR A 138 -18.87 -2.00 16.09
C TYR A 138 -19.61 -0.68 15.83
N PRO A 139 -19.13 0.15 14.92
CA PRO A 139 -19.81 1.39 14.55
C PRO A 139 -20.99 1.06 13.61
N ILE A 140 -22.15 0.77 14.18
CA ILE A 140 -23.39 0.57 13.40
C ILE A 140 -23.88 1.93 12.90
N ASP A 141 -24.28 2.02 11.65
CA ASP A 141 -24.86 3.19 11.05
C ASP A 141 -26.34 3.31 11.44
N GLU A 142 -26.64 4.20 12.36
CA GLU A 142 -27.99 4.46 12.88
C GLU A 142 -28.92 5.10 11.83
N SER A 143 -28.38 5.60 10.71
CA SER A 143 -29.19 6.14 9.60
C SER A 143 -29.83 5.04 8.75
N ILE A 144 -29.35 3.80 8.87
CA ILE A 144 -29.89 2.64 8.17
C ILE A 144 -31.07 2.10 8.97
N THR A 145 -32.26 2.20 8.40
CA THR A 145 -33.44 1.59 9.00
C THR A 145 -33.34 0.09 8.99
N TYR A 146 -33.33 -0.53 10.17
CA TYR A 146 -33.28 -1.97 10.34
C TYR A 146 -34.14 -2.34 11.57
N SER A 147 -35.40 -2.70 11.30
CA SER A 147 -36.37 -3.02 12.35
C SER A 147 -36.18 -4.42 12.91
N ASP A 148 -36.83 -4.68 14.07
CA ASP A 148 -36.80 -6.01 14.68
C ASP A 148 -37.44 -7.06 13.77
N GLU A 149 -38.51 -6.70 13.03
CA GLU A 149 -39.13 -7.61 12.06
C GLU A 149 -38.17 -7.94 10.91
N MET A 150 -37.42 -6.94 10.39
CA MET A 150 -36.38 -7.20 9.37
C MET A 150 -35.28 -8.10 9.93
N ALA A 151 -34.89 -7.91 11.18
CA ALA A 151 -33.85 -8.71 11.81
C ALA A 151 -34.29 -10.19 11.96
N GLU A 152 -35.55 -10.41 12.36
CA GLU A 152 -36.13 -11.75 12.49
C GLU A 152 -36.26 -12.44 11.12
N GLU A 153 -36.78 -11.73 10.11
CA GLU A 153 -36.87 -12.26 8.74
C GLU A 153 -35.49 -12.62 8.18
N ASP A 154 -34.47 -11.77 8.37
CA ASP A 154 -33.12 -12.01 7.96
C ASP A 154 -32.49 -13.22 8.69
N LEU A 155 -32.77 -13.38 9.99
CA LEU A 155 -32.29 -14.50 10.76
C LEU A 155 -32.81 -15.83 10.19
N PHE A 156 -34.13 -15.97 9.98
CA PHE A 156 -34.71 -17.20 9.44
C PHE A 156 -34.26 -17.46 8.01
N PHE A 157 -34.18 -16.42 7.17
CA PHE A 157 -33.67 -16.53 5.82
C PHE A 157 -32.22 -17.01 5.77
N ASN A 158 -31.35 -16.51 6.65
CA ASN A 158 -29.94 -16.92 6.70
C ASN A 158 -29.78 -18.34 7.25
N ILE A 159 -30.63 -18.77 8.22
CA ILE A 159 -30.66 -20.14 8.72
C ILE A 159 -31.02 -21.12 7.58
N ASP A 160 -32.09 -20.83 6.83
CA ASP A 160 -32.54 -21.66 5.72
C ASP A 160 -31.51 -21.70 4.57
N ARG A 161 -30.96 -20.54 4.22
CA ARG A 161 -29.94 -20.41 3.16
C ARG A 161 -28.63 -21.12 3.48
N GLY A 162 -28.26 -21.25 4.75
CA GLY A 162 -27.10 -21.96 5.24
C GLY A 162 -25.75 -21.34 4.86
N ASN A 163 -24.70 -22.14 5.01
CA ASN A 163 -23.30 -21.75 4.82
C ASN A 163 -22.87 -21.69 3.36
N ASN A 164 -21.67 -21.15 3.12
CA ASN A 164 -21.08 -21.13 1.78
C ASN A 164 -20.75 -22.53 1.28
N LYS A 165 -20.85 -22.76 -0.03
CA LYS A 165 -20.59 -24.06 -0.67
C LYS A 165 -19.21 -24.63 -0.37
N SER A 166 -18.22 -23.80 0.00
CA SER A 166 -16.87 -24.23 0.37
C SER A 166 -16.81 -25.02 1.69
N VAL A 167 -17.90 -25.05 2.45
CA VAL A 167 -18.06 -25.89 3.67
C VAL A 167 -18.21 -27.35 3.30
N ILE A 168 -18.86 -27.64 2.16
CA ILE A 168 -19.13 -29.01 1.69
C ILE A 168 -17.81 -29.75 1.45
N GLY A 169 -17.66 -30.93 2.10
CA GLY A 169 -16.46 -31.74 2.10
C GLY A 169 -15.33 -31.23 3.02
N ASN A 170 -15.65 -30.29 3.92
CA ASN A 170 -14.75 -29.81 4.96
C ASN A 170 -15.36 -29.84 6.37
N GLU A 171 -16.42 -30.59 6.55
CA GLU A 171 -17.22 -30.59 7.77
C GLU A 171 -16.42 -31.02 8.99
N ASP A 172 -15.62 -32.09 8.89
CA ASP A 172 -14.73 -32.55 9.97
C ASP A 172 -13.69 -31.51 10.37
N LEU A 173 -13.17 -30.77 9.39
CA LEU A 173 -12.21 -29.71 9.66
C LEU A 173 -12.89 -28.56 10.43
N ILE A 174 -14.08 -28.18 10.00
CA ILE A 174 -14.83 -27.08 10.63
C ILE A 174 -15.18 -27.49 12.07
N GLN A 175 -15.67 -28.71 12.25
CA GLN A 175 -15.98 -29.21 13.60
C GLN A 175 -14.73 -29.13 14.51
N LYS A 176 -13.58 -29.62 14.06
CA LYS A 176 -12.32 -29.51 14.79
C LYS A 176 -11.90 -28.09 15.14
N ILE A 177 -12.14 -27.11 14.21
CA ILE A 177 -11.87 -25.71 14.49
C ILE A 177 -12.81 -25.16 15.54
N LEU A 178 -14.12 -25.43 15.41
CA LEU A 178 -15.14 -24.99 16.36
C LEU A 178 -14.89 -25.57 17.75
N ASP A 179 -14.58 -26.89 17.87
CA ASP A 179 -14.26 -27.54 19.13
C ASP A 179 -13.09 -26.84 19.84
N LYS A 180 -12.04 -26.49 19.09
CA LYS A 180 -10.88 -25.77 19.62
C LYS A 180 -11.22 -24.33 20.03
N GLU A 181 -12.02 -23.60 19.24
CA GLU A 181 -12.40 -22.24 19.58
C GLU A 181 -13.33 -22.18 20.78
N VAL A 182 -14.22 -23.17 20.91
CA VAL A 182 -15.07 -23.35 22.11
C VAL A 182 -14.22 -23.70 23.34
N SER A 183 -13.29 -24.68 23.26
CA SER A 183 -12.43 -25.05 24.37
C SER A 183 -11.55 -23.92 24.90
N ARG A 184 -11.33 -22.85 24.13
CA ARG A 184 -10.60 -21.64 24.51
C ARG A 184 -11.49 -20.53 25.06
N GLY A 185 -12.80 -20.74 25.11
CA GLY A 185 -13.75 -19.70 25.50
C GLY A 185 -13.89 -18.57 24.47
N TRP A 186 -13.52 -18.81 23.21
CA TRP A 186 -13.69 -17.83 22.14
C TRP A 186 -15.08 -17.83 21.52
N MET A 187 -15.80 -18.96 21.70
CA MET A 187 -17.16 -19.16 21.21
C MET A 187 -18.06 -19.75 22.28
N PHE A 188 -19.31 -19.39 22.19
CA PHE A 188 -20.36 -19.81 23.11
C PHE A 188 -21.41 -20.59 22.30
N PRO A 189 -21.39 -21.94 22.32
CA PRO A 189 -22.35 -22.74 21.58
C PRO A 189 -23.73 -22.78 22.30
N ILE A 190 -24.79 -22.73 21.50
CA ILE A 190 -26.19 -22.96 21.94
C ILE A 190 -26.89 -23.89 20.94
N PRO A 191 -27.97 -24.58 21.35
CA PRO A 191 -28.78 -25.38 20.42
C PRO A 191 -29.39 -24.47 19.34
N LEU A 192 -29.38 -24.90 18.08
CA LEU A 192 -29.96 -24.14 16.97
C LEU A 192 -31.43 -23.81 17.20
N ILE A 193 -32.19 -24.72 17.78
CA ILE A 193 -33.62 -24.54 18.05
C ILE A 193 -33.90 -23.37 19.02
N SER A 194 -32.93 -22.98 19.82
CA SER A 194 -33.04 -21.88 20.77
C SER A 194 -32.56 -20.52 20.23
N VAL A 195 -32.12 -20.48 19.00
CA VAL A 195 -31.63 -19.22 18.36
C VAL A 195 -32.72 -18.14 18.30
N PRO A 196 -34.00 -18.46 17.97
CA PRO A 196 -35.05 -17.44 17.96
C PRO A 196 -35.38 -16.85 19.33
N ASP A 197 -35.07 -17.57 20.43
CA ASP A 197 -35.34 -17.10 21.79
C ASP A 197 -34.33 -16.06 22.26
N VAL A 198 -33.13 -15.96 21.60
CA VAL A 198 -32.06 -15.04 21.99
C VAL A 198 -32.23 -13.72 21.28
N HIS A 199 -32.64 -12.70 22.00
CA HIS A 199 -32.90 -11.37 21.44
C HIS A 199 -31.67 -10.73 20.78
N GLY A 200 -31.87 -10.16 19.56
CA GLY A 200 -30.82 -9.44 18.81
C GLY A 200 -29.78 -10.34 18.16
N LEU A 201 -29.97 -11.66 18.10
CA LEU A 201 -29.05 -12.58 17.46
C LEU A 201 -29.17 -12.50 15.95
N ALA A 202 -28.05 -12.36 15.25
CA ALA A 202 -27.94 -12.42 13.79
C ALA A 202 -26.88 -13.45 13.38
N THR A 203 -27.08 -14.07 12.22
CA THR A 203 -26.18 -15.12 11.75
C THR A 203 -25.33 -14.66 10.58
N THR A 204 -24.04 -15.06 10.59
CA THR A 204 -23.11 -14.90 9.51
C THR A 204 -22.69 -16.26 8.98
N PRO A 205 -22.77 -16.51 7.66
CA PRO A 205 -22.37 -17.79 7.11
C PRO A 205 -20.86 -17.98 7.16
N ILE A 206 -20.45 -19.24 7.38
CA ILE A 206 -19.05 -19.62 7.31
C ILE A 206 -18.67 -20.15 5.92
N GLY A 207 -17.37 -20.03 5.62
CA GLY A 207 -16.75 -20.57 4.43
C GLY A 207 -15.34 -21.08 4.73
N ILE A 208 -14.75 -21.80 3.79
CA ILE A 208 -13.36 -22.23 3.85
C ILE A 208 -12.56 -21.54 2.76
N ALA A 209 -11.47 -20.91 3.15
CA ALA A 209 -10.47 -20.34 2.25
C ALA A 209 -9.22 -21.21 2.25
N ASN A 210 -8.80 -21.64 1.06
CA ASN A 210 -7.51 -22.32 0.87
C ASN A 210 -6.39 -21.28 0.88
N LYS A 211 -5.42 -21.44 1.74
CA LYS A 211 -4.23 -20.59 1.92
C LYS A 211 -2.99 -21.47 1.98
N TYR A 212 -1.84 -20.82 1.99
CA TYR A 212 -0.57 -21.45 2.33
C TYR A 212 -0.01 -20.80 3.57
N THR A 213 0.73 -21.54 4.35
CA THR A 213 1.47 -21.10 5.54
C THR A 213 2.86 -21.71 5.51
N LEU A 214 3.79 -21.17 6.29
CA LEU A 214 5.09 -21.78 6.49
C LEU A 214 5.01 -22.84 7.58
N ASP A 215 5.69 -23.97 7.36
CA ASP A 215 6.01 -24.92 8.41
C ASP A 215 7.24 -24.46 9.22
N GLU A 216 7.68 -25.25 10.18
CA GLU A 216 8.85 -24.96 11.03
C GLU A 216 10.18 -24.97 10.27
N HIS A 217 10.19 -25.54 9.07
CA HIS A 217 11.36 -25.58 8.16
C HIS A 217 11.29 -24.48 7.09
N GLY A 218 10.27 -23.61 7.13
CA GLY A 218 10.08 -22.55 6.13
C GLY A 218 9.44 -23.01 4.82
N ASN A 219 8.92 -24.24 4.74
CA ASN A 219 8.26 -24.74 3.54
C ASN A 219 6.80 -24.25 3.50
N LEU A 220 6.34 -23.90 2.29
CA LEU A 220 4.93 -23.55 2.07
C LEU A 220 4.07 -24.82 2.08
N VAL A 221 3.22 -24.94 3.10
CA VAL A 221 2.26 -26.02 3.24
C VAL A 221 0.82 -25.49 3.09
N PRO A 222 -0.10 -26.27 2.50
CA PRO A 222 -1.49 -25.86 2.36
C PRO A 222 -2.16 -25.74 3.72
N LYS A 223 -2.90 -24.66 3.92
CA LYS A 223 -3.69 -24.40 5.15
C LYS A 223 -5.09 -23.97 4.77
N LYS A 224 -6.08 -24.63 5.32
CA LYS A 224 -7.47 -24.20 5.19
C LYS A 224 -7.84 -23.30 6.37
N ARG A 225 -8.46 -22.17 6.10
CA ARG A 225 -8.93 -21.22 7.13
C ARG A 225 -10.45 -21.09 7.05
N MET A 226 -11.10 -21.19 8.18
CA MET A 226 -12.51 -20.83 8.33
C MET A 226 -12.66 -19.31 8.23
N THR A 227 -13.63 -18.85 7.48
CA THR A 227 -13.93 -17.44 7.24
C THR A 227 -15.38 -17.16 7.56
N HIS A 228 -15.69 -15.92 7.98
CA HIS A 228 -17.03 -15.42 8.22
C HIS A 228 -17.41 -14.49 7.07
N ASP A 229 -18.53 -14.74 6.43
CA ASP A 229 -18.98 -13.92 5.29
C ASP A 229 -19.95 -12.82 5.78
N CYS A 230 -19.38 -11.86 6.51
CA CYS A 230 -20.11 -10.69 7.01
C CYS A 230 -20.58 -9.72 5.91
N SER A 231 -20.24 -10.00 4.64
CA SER A 231 -20.64 -9.19 3.49
C SER A 231 -21.76 -9.82 2.68
N ARG A 232 -22.20 -11.05 2.99
CA ARG A 232 -23.28 -11.69 2.27
C ARG A 232 -24.63 -11.04 2.62
N PRO A 233 -25.34 -10.44 1.62
CA PRO A 233 -26.64 -9.83 1.87
C PRO A 233 -27.67 -10.87 2.36
N SER A 234 -28.55 -10.49 3.26
CA SER A 234 -29.69 -11.26 3.74
C SER A 234 -30.95 -10.96 2.95
N LYS A 235 -32.15 -11.28 3.47
CA LYS A 235 -33.44 -11.00 2.81
C LYS A 235 -33.68 -9.51 2.63
N SER A 236 -33.24 -8.70 3.55
CA SER A 236 -33.32 -7.21 3.51
C SER A 236 -32.35 -6.55 2.55
N ASP A 237 -31.55 -7.31 1.78
CA ASP A 237 -30.39 -6.86 0.99
C ASP A 237 -29.28 -6.19 1.83
N LEU A 238 -29.40 -6.19 3.16
CA LEU A 238 -28.37 -5.73 4.08
C LEU A 238 -27.45 -6.89 4.51
N SER A 239 -26.19 -6.58 4.74
CA SER A 239 -25.23 -7.46 5.41
C SER A 239 -24.68 -6.76 6.65
N LEU A 240 -24.03 -7.48 7.54
CA LEU A 240 -23.40 -6.86 8.70
C LEU A 240 -22.43 -5.73 8.28
N ASN A 241 -21.59 -5.96 7.25
CA ASN A 241 -20.65 -4.96 6.77
C ASN A 241 -21.31 -3.76 6.07
N LEU A 242 -22.49 -3.91 5.48
CA LEU A 242 -23.25 -2.78 4.91
C LEU A 242 -23.88 -1.89 5.97
N ARG A 243 -24.15 -2.44 7.16
CA ARG A 243 -24.71 -1.72 8.31
C ARG A 243 -23.66 -0.96 9.12
N MET A 244 -22.38 -1.01 8.74
CA MET A 244 -21.30 -0.30 9.43
C MET A 244 -21.14 1.13 8.93
N ASP A 245 -21.06 2.09 9.84
CA ASP A 245 -20.65 3.46 9.58
C ASP A 245 -19.13 3.50 9.29
N LYS A 246 -18.80 3.70 8.02
CA LYS A 246 -17.40 3.66 7.56
C LYS A 246 -16.59 4.85 8.07
N ASP A 247 -17.23 5.97 8.34
CA ASP A 247 -16.56 7.18 8.78
C ASP A 247 -16.20 7.13 10.28
N LYS A 248 -16.86 6.23 11.04
CA LYS A 248 -16.57 5.96 12.44
C LYS A 248 -15.66 4.75 12.68
N MET A 249 -15.21 4.06 11.61
CA MET A 249 -14.25 2.96 11.76
C MET A 249 -12.88 3.47 12.17
N GLU A 250 -12.18 2.68 12.97
CA GLU A 250 -10.79 2.96 13.30
C GLU A 250 -9.90 2.90 12.05
N ASP A 251 -9.00 3.85 11.93
CA ASP A 251 -8.06 3.94 10.82
C ASP A 251 -7.03 2.80 10.85
N CYS A 252 -6.65 2.34 9.67
CA CYS A 252 -5.62 1.33 9.49
C CYS A 252 -4.41 1.93 8.80
N ASN A 253 -3.27 2.02 9.49
CA ASN A 253 -2.03 2.61 8.98
C ASN A 253 -1.09 1.63 8.26
N TYR A 254 -1.48 0.37 8.16
CA TYR A 254 -0.65 -0.69 7.60
C TYR A 254 -0.50 -0.65 6.07
N GLY A 255 -1.36 0.07 5.35
CA GLY A 255 -1.33 0.12 3.89
C GLY A 255 -0.02 0.60 3.28
N LEU A 256 0.77 1.37 4.02
CA LEU A 256 2.07 1.92 3.60
C LEU A 256 3.27 1.16 4.19
N CYS A 257 3.07 0.10 4.94
CA CYS A 257 4.11 -0.62 5.65
C CYS A 257 5.32 -0.96 4.75
N LEU A 258 5.10 -1.58 3.59
CA LEU A 258 6.19 -1.92 2.68
C LEU A 258 7.02 -0.70 2.28
N LEU A 259 6.37 0.42 1.97
CA LEU A 259 7.08 1.65 1.59
C LEU A 259 7.83 2.25 2.77
N ARG A 260 7.24 2.28 3.98
CA ARG A 260 7.93 2.77 5.19
C ARG A 260 9.19 1.97 5.46
N VAL A 261 9.11 0.64 5.42
CA VAL A 261 10.28 -0.25 5.59
C VAL A 261 11.35 0.04 4.52
N MET A 262 10.94 0.21 3.26
CA MET A 262 11.89 0.55 2.19
C MET A 262 12.52 1.93 2.38
N TYR A 263 11.76 2.95 2.81
CA TYR A 263 12.30 4.27 3.12
C TYR A 263 13.31 4.20 4.27
N GLN A 264 13.01 3.44 5.31
CA GLN A 264 13.91 3.21 6.45
C GLN A 264 15.23 2.56 6.01
N ILE A 265 15.16 1.48 5.24
CA ILE A 265 16.33 0.80 4.70
C ILE A 265 17.16 1.75 3.82
N HIS A 266 16.50 2.50 2.95
CA HIS A 266 17.15 3.42 2.03
C HIS A 266 17.88 4.54 2.78
N GLN A 267 17.23 5.13 3.78
CA GLN A 267 17.83 6.18 4.61
C GLN A 267 19.02 5.66 5.43
N LEU A 268 18.88 4.47 6.04
CA LEU A 268 19.99 3.81 6.71
C LEU A 268 21.17 3.56 5.77
N ARG A 269 20.91 3.19 4.51
CA ARG A 269 21.98 3.01 3.51
C ARG A 269 22.67 4.32 3.14
N ILE A 270 21.97 5.46 3.14
CA ILE A 270 22.58 6.78 2.96
C ILE A 270 23.50 7.11 4.13
N GLU A 271 23.04 6.89 5.38
CA GLU A 271 23.77 7.22 6.60
C GLU A 271 24.89 6.23 6.89
N HIS A 272 24.68 4.94 6.56
CA HIS A 272 25.61 3.83 6.81
C HIS A 272 25.91 3.04 5.53
N PRO A 273 26.67 3.62 4.57
CA PRO A 273 26.80 3.04 3.22
C PRO A 273 27.51 1.68 3.17
N LYS A 274 28.26 1.31 4.21
CA LYS A 274 29.06 0.07 4.26
C LYS A 274 28.63 -0.90 5.37
N THR A 275 27.52 -0.64 6.06
CA THR A 275 27.03 -1.51 7.14
C THR A 275 25.85 -2.32 6.65
N ALA A 276 25.77 -3.59 7.03
CA ALA A 276 24.63 -4.41 6.69
C ALA A 276 23.35 -3.92 7.39
N ILE A 277 22.22 -4.02 6.71
CA ILE A 277 20.91 -3.70 7.25
C ILE A 277 20.12 -5.00 7.24
N LEU A 278 19.64 -5.41 8.40
CA LEU A 278 19.05 -6.72 8.61
C LEU A 278 17.55 -6.61 8.86
N LEU A 279 16.82 -7.58 8.37
CA LEU A 279 15.38 -7.69 8.49
C LEU A 279 14.99 -8.96 9.24
N SER A 280 14.01 -8.84 10.12
CA SER A 280 13.36 -9.95 10.80
C SER A 280 11.83 -9.77 10.74
N LYS A 281 11.09 -10.85 10.95
CA LYS A 281 9.64 -10.84 10.92
C LYS A 281 9.07 -11.74 12.00
N LEU A 282 8.08 -11.23 12.72
CA LEU A 282 7.30 -11.97 13.71
C LEU A 282 5.83 -11.95 13.31
N ASP A 283 5.09 -13.00 13.66
CA ASP A 283 3.67 -13.17 13.30
C ASP A 283 2.84 -13.50 14.54
N PHE A 284 1.74 -12.81 14.70
CA PHE A 284 0.78 -13.14 15.73
C PHE A 284 0.08 -14.48 15.43
N ASP A 285 -0.02 -15.34 16.42
CA ASP A 285 -0.94 -16.47 16.29
C ASP A 285 -2.36 -16.04 16.65
N SER A 286 -3.27 -16.23 15.70
CA SER A 286 -4.70 -15.96 15.89
C SER A 286 -5.00 -14.50 16.28
N ALA A 287 -4.34 -13.52 15.66
CA ALA A 287 -4.36 -12.10 16.01
C ALA A 287 -5.74 -11.56 16.41
N TYR A 288 -6.74 -11.66 15.54
CA TYR A 288 -8.09 -11.14 15.82
C TYR A 288 -8.78 -11.85 16.99
N ARG A 289 -8.42 -13.12 17.24
CA ARG A 289 -8.97 -13.88 18.37
C ARG A 289 -8.43 -13.43 19.74
N ARG A 290 -7.45 -12.52 19.75
CA ARG A 290 -6.93 -11.90 20.99
C ARG A 290 -7.82 -10.77 21.51
N MET A 291 -8.68 -10.21 20.66
CA MET A 291 -9.53 -9.09 21.02
C MET A 291 -10.98 -9.57 21.21
N ASN A 292 -11.53 -9.30 22.38
CA ASN A 292 -12.96 -9.54 22.65
C ASN A 292 -13.83 -8.51 21.94
N VAL A 293 -15.01 -8.96 21.53
CA VAL A 293 -16.09 -8.12 21.04
C VAL A 293 -17.11 -7.95 22.16
N LYS A 294 -17.66 -6.76 22.31
CA LYS A 294 -18.75 -6.50 23.24
C LYS A 294 -19.90 -7.45 22.95
N LEU A 295 -20.52 -8.01 23.99
CA LEU A 295 -21.50 -9.11 23.83
C LEU A 295 -22.63 -8.79 22.86
N LEU A 296 -23.12 -7.57 22.90
CA LEU A 296 -24.17 -7.08 21.98
C LEU A 296 -23.75 -7.20 20.48
N PHE A 297 -22.48 -6.99 20.17
CA PHE A 297 -21.95 -7.13 18.81
C PHE A 297 -21.49 -8.57 18.51
N ALA A 298 -21.13 -9.35 19.51
CA ALA A 298 -20.81 -10.77 19.36
C ALA A 298 -22.00 -11.56 18.81
N MET A 299 -23.22 -11.22 19.23
CA MET A 299 -24.46 -11.84 18.72
C MET A 299 -24.65 -11.63 17.21
N LEU A 300 -24.16 -10.51 16.65
CA LEU A 300 -24.24 -10.22 15.21
C LEU A 300 -23.33 -11.11 14.36
N CYS A 301 -22.38 -11.82 14.98
CA CYS A 301 -21.41 -12.70 14.34
C CYS A 301 -21.64 -14.17 14.67
N THR A 302 -22.88 -14.58 14.96
CA THR A 302 -23.21 -15.98 15.26
C THR A 302 -23.09 -16.85 14.01
N MET A 303 -22.47 -18.00 14.16
CA MET A 303 -22.31 -18.99 13.10
C MET A 303 -23.16 -20.20 13.35
N ILE A 304 -23.67 -20.83 12.30
CA ILE A 304 -24.42 -22.09 12.42
C ILE A 304 -23.61 -23.21 11.80
N PHE A 305 -23.47 -24.29 12.55
CA PHE A 305 -22.91 -25.54 12.04
C PHE A 305 -23.55 -26.76 12.67
N GLY A 306 -24.08 -27.67 11.85
CA GLY A 306 -24.91 -28.78 12.34
C GLY A 306 -26.16 -28.26 13.06
N ASN A 307 -26.43 -28.81 14.25
CA ASN A 307 -27.57 -28.43 15.06
C ASN A 307 -27.21 -27.41 16.18
N LEU A 308 -26.07 -26.71 16.02
CA LEU A 308 -25.59 -25.73 16.98
C LEU A 308 -25.37 -24.38 16.32
N ALA A 309 -25.60 -23.34 17.12
CA ALA A 309 -25.20 -21.98 16.83
C ALA A 309 -24.05 -21.59 17.76
N TYR A 310 -23.04 -20.88 17.22
CA TYR A 310 -21.82 -20.48 17.93
C TYR A 310 -21.72 -18.97 17.96
N ILE A 311 -21.95 -18.36 19.12
CA ILE A 311 -21.78 -16.91 19.32
C ILE A 311 -20.30 -16.63 19.49
N LEU A 312 -19.75 -15.77 18.66
CA LEU A 312 -18.32 -15.49 18.62
C LEU A 312 -17.98 -14.27 19.49
N PHE A 313 -17.25 -14.47 20.58
CA PHE A 313 -16.82 -13.41 21.51
C PHE A 313 -15.54 -12.71 21.13
N ARG A 314 -14.97 -13.06 20.00
CA ARG A 314 -13.71 -12.52 19.47
C ARG A 314 -13.93 -11.87 18.12
N LEU A 315 -13.01 -10.98 17.71
CA LEU A 315 -13.08 -10.35 16.39
C LEU A 315 -13.08 -11.40 15.27
N PRO A 316 -14.06 -11.39 14.36
CA PRO A 316 -14.14 -12.34 13.25
C PRO A 316 -13.27 -11.93 12.07
N PHE A 317 -12.79 -12.92 11.33
CA PHE A 317 -12.27 -12.66 9.98
C PHE A 317 -13.42 -12.42 9.01
N GLY A 318 -13.67 -11.17 8.63
CA GLY A 318 -14.70 -10.81 7.66
C GLY A 318 -15.54 -9.60 8.05
N ALA A 319 -15.61 -9.23 9.34
CA ALA A 319 -16.21 -7.96 9.74
C ALA A 319 -15.27 -6.80 9.38
N SER A 320 -15.83 -5.78 8.73
CA SER A 320 -15.06 -4.62 8.26
C SER A 320 -14.32 -3.84 9.36
N PRO A 321 -14.84 -3.65 10.59
CA PRO A 321 -14.12 -2.95 11.65
C PRO A 321 -13.01 -3.78 12.31
N ALA A 322 -12.95 -5.11 12.08
CA ALA A 322 -12.03 -5.98 12.82
C ALA A 322 -10.54 -5.61 12.59
N SER A 323 -10.16 -5.18 11.39
CA SER A 323 -8.78 -4.79 11.12
C SER A 323 -8.39 -3.50 11.83
N GLY A 324 -9.24 -2.47 11.84
CA GLY A 324 -9.00 -1.21 12.55
C GLY A 324 -8.95 -1.39 14.06
N LEU A 325 -9.90 -2.16 14.61
CA LEU A 325 -9.91 -2.47 16.05
C LEU A 325 -8.67 -3.25 16.49
N PHE A 326 -8.19 -4.20 15.69
CA PHE A 326 -6.95 -4.91 15.99
C PHE A 326 -5.72 -4.01 15.84
N SER A 327 -5.74 -3.05 14.89
CA SER A 327 -4.65 -2.10 14.70
C SER A 327 -4.36 -1.28 15.95
N LEU A 328 -5.36 -0.97 16.77
CA LEU A 328 -5.14 -0.25 18.05
C LEU A 328 -4.13 -0.99 18.94
N LEU A 329 -4.25 -2.31 19.03
CA LEU A 329 -3.37 -3.16 19.83
C LEU A 329 -2.01 -3.36 19.15
N SER A 330 -2.01 -3.66 17.86
CA SER A 330 -0.76 -3.95 17.15
C SER A 330 0.10 -2.69 16.96
N ASP A 331 -0.51 -1.51 16.74
CA ASP A 331 0.20 -0.24 16.74
C ASP A 331 0.82 0.06 18.11
N PHE A 332 0.04 -0.13 19.19
CA PHE A 332 0.55 0.00 20.55
C PHE A 332 1.80 -0.86 20.80
N ILE A 333 1.76 -2.15 20.43
CA ILE A 333 2.87 -3.08 20.66
C ILE A 333 4.14 -2.63 19.94
N VAL A 334 3.99 -2.28 18.66
CA VAL A 334 5.13 -1.89 17.82
C VAL A 334 5.72 -0.54 18.26
N ASP A 335 4.87 0.41 18.63
CA ASP A 335 5.30 1.72 19.08
C ASP A 335 5.97 1.65 20.46
N MET A 336 5.45 0.83 21.38
CA MET A 336 6.12 0.58 22.66
C MET A 336 7.42 -0.20 22.49
N ALA A 337 7.51 -1.13 21.57
CA ALA A 337 8.76 -1.81 21.23
C ALA A 337 9.81 -0.82 20.68
N GLN A 338 9.37 0.18 19.89
CA GLN A 338 10.25 1.24 19.42
C GLN A 338 10.78 2.11 20.57
N VAL A 339 9.89 2.55 21.46
CA VAL A 339 10.27 3.32 22.66
C VAL A 339 11.25 2.53 23.51
N LEU A 340 10.97 1.26 23.75
CA LEU A 340 11.85 0.39 24.54
C LEU A 340 13.22 0.19 23.88
N ALA A 341 13.25 -0.06 22.58
CA ALA A 341 14.51 -0.24 21.85
C ALA A 341 15.40 1.01 21.84
N GLU A 342 14.83 2.19 22.02
CA GLU A 342 15.55 3.46 22.11
C GLU A 342 15.88 3.87 23.56
N ASP A 343 15.27 3.25 24.57
CA ASP A 343 15.51 3.59 25.98
C ASP A 343 16.93 3.17 26.44
N PRO A 344 17.82 4.10 26.75
CA PRO A 344 19.18 3.77 27.13
C PRO A 344 19.27 3.01 28.46
N LEU A 345 18.24 3.06 29.28
CA LEU A 345 18.20 2.38 30.59
C LEU A 345 17.80 0.89 30.46
N TRP A 346 17.33 0.47 29.27
CA TRP A 346 17.00 -0.92 29.05
C TRP A 346 18.20 -1.74 28.61
N ILE A 347 18.48 -2.79 29.35
CA ILE A 347 19.52 -3.77 29.04
C ILE A 347 18.86 -5.14 28.89
N PRO A 348 18.79 -5.73 27.69
CA PRO A 348 18.08 -6.99 27.44
C PRO A 348 18.53 -8.15 28.34
N SER A 349 19.83 -8.23 28.67
CA SER A 349 20.35 -9.28 29.59
C SER A 349 19.78 -9.21 31.01
N THR A 350 19.25 -8.05 31.41
CA THR A 350 18.65 -7.84 32.76
C THR A 350 17.14 -7.92 32.76
N LEU A 351 16.53 -7.66 31.62
CA LEU A 351 15.08 -7.66 31.45
C LEU A 351 14.73 -8.12 30.02
N SER A 352 14.37 -9.39 29.90
CA SER A 352 13.99 -10.01 28.62
C SER A 352 12.75 -10.89 28.78
N SER A 353 12.11 -11.25 27.68
CA SER A 353 10.98 -12.16 27.64
C SER A 353 11.42 -13.60 27.37
N PRO A 354 10.82 -14.60 28.04
CA PRO A 354 11.04 -16.02 27.69
C PRO A 354 10.54 -16.35 26.26
N MET A 355 9.71 -15.50 25.65
CA MET A 355 9.30 -15.65 24.27
C MET A 355 10.37 -15.21 23.26
N ALA A 356 11.35 -14.39 23.67
CA ALA A 356 12.48 -14.04 22.85
C ALA A 356 13.31 -15.28 22.57
N LYS A 357 13.49 -15.60 21.29
CA LYS A 357 14.34 -16.73 20.92
C LYS A 357 15.80 -16.36 21.07
N ALA A 358 16.65 -17.37 21.30
CA ALA A 358 18.08 -17.18 21.27
C ALA A 358 18.51 -16.48 19.98
N LEU A 359 19.41 -15.50 20.11
CA LEU A 359 19.94 -14.76 18.98
C LEU A 359 20.59 -15.74 18.00
N LEU A 360 20.00 -15.89 16.83
CA LEU A 360 20.55 -16.68 15.73
C LEU A 360 21.54 -15.82 14.94
N THR A 361 22.68 -16.43 14.55
CA THR A 361 23.63 -15.74 13.67
C THR A 361 22.93 -15.17 12.45
N PRO A 362 23.07 -13.86 12.18
CA PRO A 362 22.52 -13.24 11.00
C PRO A 362 22.99 -13.89 9.70
N ILE A 363 22.18 -13.82 8.64
CA ILE A 363 22.55 -14.26 7.31
C ILE A 363 22.88 -13.03 6.47
N TYR A 364 24.11 -13.01 5.96
CA TYR A 364 24.62 -11.93 5.13
C TYR A 364 24.68 -12.34 3.67
N LYS A 365 24.59 -11.34 2.79
CA LYS A 365 24.84 -11.52 1.35
C LYS A 365 26.30 -11.20 1.04
N GLU A 366 26.77 -11.73 -0.07
CA GLU A 366 28.08 -11.41 -0.62
C GLU A 366 28.01 -10.18 -1.56
N GLY A 367 29.17 -9.59 -1.83
CA GLY A 367 29.30 -8.48 -2.77
C GLY A 367 29.28 -7.10 -2.12
N GLN A 368 29.37 -6.07 -2.95
CA GLN A 368 29.37 -4.67 -2.54
C GLN A 368 27.96 -4.20 -2.16
N PHE A 369 27.88 -3.18 -1.33
CA PHE A 369 26.61 -2.51 -0.99
C PHE A 369 26.20 -1.57 -2.12
N ALA A 370 24.91 -1.61 -2.50
CA ALA A 370 24.36 -0.66 -3.44
C ALA A 370 24.33 0.77 -2.87
N ILE A 371 24.50 1.74 -3.74
CA ILE A 371 24.44 3.16 -3.39
C ILE A 371 22.95 3.59 -3.37
N ALA A 372 22.55 4.23 -2.28
CA ALA A 372 21.25 4.88 -2.19
C ALA A 372 21.33 6.32 -2.72
N LEU A 373 20.39 6.69 -3.59
CA LEU A 373 20.25 8.08 -4.02
C LEU A 373 19.52 8.89 -2.94
N PRO A 374 19.89 10.17 -2.72
CA PRO A 374 19.23 11.01 -1.72
C PRO A 374 17.71 11.11 -1.90
N LEU A 375 16.98 11.12 -0.80
CA LEU A 375 15.54 11.36 -0.81
C LEU A 375 15.22 12.85 -0.86
N LEU A 376 14.09 13.20 -1.45
CA LEU A 376 13.58 14.58 -1.47
C LEU A 376 13.10 15.02 -0.08
N VAL A 377 12.51 14.12 0.67
CA VAL A 377 12.06 14.33 2.06
C VAL A 377 13.07 13.69 2.98
N THR A 378 13.63 14.47 3.89
CA THR A 378 14.56 13.93 4.87
C THR A 378 13.79 13.23 5.98
N ILE A 379 14.01 11.93 6.11
CA ILE A 379 13.52 11.11 7.20
C ILE A 379 14.73 10.79 8.07
N THR A 380 14.66 11.03 9.38
CA THR A 380 15.68 10.54 10.30
C THR A 380 15.54 9.04 10.43
N ALA A 381 16.51 8.28 10.01
CA ALA A 381 16.51 6.83 10.17
C ALA A 381 16.73 6.46 11.62
N LYS A 382 16.08 5.39 12.05
CA LYS A 382 16.33 4.75 13.34
C LYS A 382 17.23 3.54 13.12
N HIS A 383 18.26 3.39 13.93
CA HIS A 383 19.16 2.23 13.81
C HIS A 383 18.43 0.90 14.03
N THR A 384 17.35 0.93 14.83
CA THR A 384 16.38 -0.16 14.96
C THR A 384 15.00 0.43 14.71
N SER A 385 14.21 -0.16 13.84
CA SER A 385 12.83 0.25 13.59
C SER A 385 11.90 -0.94 13.53
N PHE A 386 10.68 -0.72 14.01
CA PHE A 386 9.60 -1.67 14.00
C PHE A 386 8.46 -1.13 13.14
N ASP A 387 7.89 -1.96 12.30
CA ASP A 387 6.73 -1.65 11.49
C ASP A 387 5.78 -2.84 11.47
N LEU A 388 4.56 -2.64 11.03
CA LEU A 388 3.58 -3.70 11.03
C LEU A 388 2.63 -3.66 9.83
N PHE A 389 2.12 -4.84 9.50
CA PHE A 389 1.01 -5.02 8.58
C PHE A 389 0.00 -5.98 9.19
N ILE A 390 -0.98 -5.45 9.90
CA ILE A 390 -2.02 -6.17 10.65
C ILE A 390 -1.40 -7.05 11.76
N ASP A 391 -1.05 -8.29 11.42
CA ASP A 391 -0.48 -9.31 12.31
C ASP A 391 1.00 -9.61 12.03
N ASP A 392 1.53 -9.15 10.92
CA ASP A 392 2.94 -9.27 10.54
C ASP A 392 3.74 -8.09 11.12
N MET A 393 4.60 -8.32 12.11
CA MET A 393 5.51 -7.33 12.69
C MET A 393 6.87 -7.44 12.03
N ILE A 394 7.36 -6.34 11.47
CA ILE A 394 8.59 -6.27 10.69
C ILE A 394 9.63 -5.47 11.47
N ILE A 395 10.83 -6.03 11.60
CA ILE A 395 11.96 -5.43 12.30
C ILE A 395 13.03 -5.12 11.26
N CYS A 396 13.54 -3.89 11.27
CA CYS A 396 14.69 -3.46 10.50
C CYS A 396 15.75 -2.94 11.45
N VAL A 397 16.97 -3.46 11.38
CA VAL A 397 18.05 -3.12 12.29
C VAL A 397 19.38 -2.98 11.55
N LEU A 398 20.19 -2.01 11.98
CA LEU A 398 21.57 -1.89 11.54
C LEU A 398 22.41 -3.01 12.17
N ASP A 399 23.39 -3.53 11.44
CA ASP A 399 24.25 -4.63 11.89
C ASP A 399 25.18 -4.19 13.02
N ASP A 400 24.67 -4.27 14.25
CA ASP A 400 25.35 -4.07 15.51
C ASP A 400 24.78 -5.06 16.53
N ILE A 401 25.64 -5.75 17.26
CA ILE A 401 25.21 -6.85 18.15
C ILE A 401 24.27 -6.37 19.26
N ASN A 402 24.47 -5.16 19.79
CA ASN A 402 23.62 -4.61 20.83
C ASN A 402 22.25 -4.20 20.27
N LEU A 403 22.23 -3.62 19.08
CA LEU A 403 20.99 -3.26 18.39
C LEU A 403 20.19 -4.50 18.03
N ILE A 404 20.84 -5.57 17.54
CA ILE A 404 20.20 -6.84 17.21
C ILE A 404 19.62 -7.51 18.47
N ASP A 405 20.36 -7.50 19.59
CA ASP A 405 19.86 -8.04 20.85
C ASP A 405 18.62 -7.28 21.36
N ARG A 406 18.66 -5.95 21.31
CA ARG A 406 17.49 -5.10 21.64
C ARG A 406 16.33 -5.37 20.68
N ALA A 407 16.57 -5.44 19.39
CA ALA A 407 15.56 -5.72 18.38
C ALA A 407 14.89 -7.08 18.57
N THR A 408 15.67 -8.10 18.95
CA THR A 408 15.18 -9.46 19.24
C THR A 408 14.24 -9.49 20.43
N ASN A 409 14.53 -8.70 21.46
CA ASN A 409 13.83 -8.77 22.75
C ASN A 409 12.66 -7.78 22.88
N ALA A 410 12.64 -6.67 22.11
CA ALA A 410 11.69 -5.58 22.35
C ALA A 410 10.23 -6.01 22.20
N ILE A 411 9.84 -6.56 21.05
CA ILE A 411 8.45 -7.01 20.81
C ILE A 411 8.06 -8.14 21.77
N PRO A 412 8.83 -9.23 21.92
CA PRO A 412 8.52 -10.28 22.89
C PRO A 412 8.32 -9.78 24.32
N LEU A 413 9.12 -8.81 24.77
CA LEU A 413 9.01 -8.25 26.11
C LEU A 413 7.71 -7.44 26.29
N ILE A 414 7.33 -6.62 25.32
CA ILE A 414 6.05 -5.90 25.36
C ILE A 414 4.88 -6.89 25.37
N LEU A 415 4.93 -7.92 24.53
CA LEU A 415 3.90 -8.95 24.50
C LEU A 415 3.76 -9.68 25.84
N ASP A 416 4.88 -10.04 26.47
CA ASP A 416 4.89 -10.72 27.76
C ASP A 416 4.42 -9.82 28.92
N ALA A 417 4.64 -8.50 28.81
CA ALA A 417 4.16 -7.53 29.78
C ALA A 417 2.64 -7.28 29.71
N ILE A 418 2.02 -7.40 28.52
CA ILE A 418 0.59 -7.12 28.37
C ILE A 418 -0.29 -8.35 28.31
N PHE A 419 0.21 -9.47 27.79
CA PHE A 419 -0.53 -10.73 27.74
C PHE A 419 -0.21 -11.61 28.96
N ARG A 420 -1.14 -12.47 29.28
CA ARG A 420 -0.96 -13.46 30.33
C ARG A 420 0.01 -14.56 29.86
N PRO A 421 0.94 -15.00 30.66
CA PRO A 421 1.83 -16.10 30.32
C PRO A 421 1.05 -17.41 30.19
N ILE A 422 1.51 -18.28 29.31
CA ILE A 422 0.83 -19.52 28.93
C ILE A 422 1.01 -20.62 29.99
N PHE A 423 1.87 -20.41 30.97
CA PHE A 423 2.30 -21.46 31.88
C PHE A 423 1.23 -21.88 32.90
N LYS A 424 0.93 -23.17 32.97
CA LYS A 424 0.19 -23.88 34.04
C LYS A 424 -1.30 -23.56 34.16
N GLU A 425 -1.92 -22.95 33.14
CA GLU A 425 -3.36 -22.73 33.18
C GLU A 425 -4.14 -24.02 32.80
N LYS A 426 -5.32 -24.20 33.39
CA LYS A 426 -6.24 -25.30 33.02
C LYS A 426 -6.89 -25.11 31.65
N ILE A 427 -6.75 -23.92 31.05
CA ILE A 427 -7.32 -23.56 29.76
C ILE A 427 -6.26 -23.73 28.67
N ASP A 428 -6.61 -24.37 27.56
CA ASP A 428 -5.74 -24.52 26.37
C ASP A 428 -5.55 -23.14 25.70
N ARG A 429 -4.49 -22.43 26.02
CA ARG A 429 -4.12 -21.15 25.41
C ARG A 429 -3.14 -21.38 24.31
N LYS A 430 -3.30 -20.60 23.24
CA LYS A 430 -2.31 -20.52 22.16
C LYS A 430 -1.17 -19.59 22.51
N PRO A 431 0.07 -19.92 22.07
CA PRO A 431 1.16 -18.95 22.06
C PRO A 431 0.76 -17.65 21.36
N ILE A 432 1.27 -16.51 21.83
CA ILE A 432 0.98 -15.20 21.22
C ILE A 432 1.66 -15.08 19.85
N LEU A 433 2.92 -15.50 19.78
CA LEU A 433 3.68 -15.58 18.53
C LEU A 433 3.52 -16.97 17.91
N ASN A 434 3.43 -17.00 16.59
CA ASN A 434 3.40 -18.25 15.82
C ASN A 434 4.80 -18.86 15.78
N GLU A 435 5.04 -19.93 16.55
CA GLU A 435 6.36 -20.54 16.69
C GLU A 435 6.96 -21.01 15.35
N ALA A 436 6.18 -21.70 14.51
CA ALA A 436 6.64 -22.18 13.22
C ALA A 436 7.12 -21.03 12.32
N LYS A 437 6.34 -19.96 12.23
CA LYS A 437 6.72 -18.78 11.47
C LYS A 437 7.89 -18.02 12.12
N THR A 438 7.93 -17.91 13.45
CA THR A 438 9.06 -17.27 14.13
C THR A 438 10.37 -18.03 13.89
N ASN A 439 10.33 -19.36 13.84
CA ASN A 439 11.50 -20.17 13.50
C ASN A 439 11.94 -19.97 12.04
N ALA A 440 10.99 -19.85 11.12
CA ALA A 440 11.25 -19.69 9.69
C ALA A 440 11.65 -18.26 9.30
N GLU A 441 11.01 -17.23 9.89
CA GLU A 441 11.12 -15.83 9.44
C GLU A 441 11.75 -14.89 10.47
N GLY A 442 11.89 -15.30 11.74
CA GLY A 442 12.41 -14.47 12.83
C GLY A 442 13.92 -14.26 12.81
N ARG A 443 14.69 -15.02 12.03
CA ARG A 443 16.14 -14.81 11.87
C ARG A 443 16.41 -13.50 11.14
N PHE A 444 17.44 -12.78 11.57
CA PHE A 444 17.89 -11.55 10.90
C PHE A 444 18.65 -11.86 9.62
N GLU A 445 18.25 -11.23 8.52
CA GLU A 445 18.79 -11.49 7.19
C GLU A 445 18.80 -10.21 6.35
N GLU A 446 19.75 -10.10 5.41
CA GLU A 446 19.77 -8.99 4.44
C GLU A 446 18.71 -9.15 3.33
N THR A 447 18.08 -10.33 3.22
CA THR A 447 17.01 -10.58 2.26
C THR A 447 15.83 -11.24 2.96
N LYS A 448 14.65 -10.61 2.93
CA LYS A 448 13.45 -11.09 3.63
C LYS A 448 12.20 -10.91 2.78
N THR A 449 11.29 -11.88 2.85
CA THR A 449 9.97 -11.75 2.21
C THR A 449 9.05 -10.91 3.09
N ILE A 450 8.72 -9.70 2.64
CA ILE A 450 7.82 -8.76 3.30
C ILE A 450 6.60 -8.55 2.42
N LEU A 451 5.40 -8.83 2.94
CA LEU A 451 4.13 -8.68 2.22
C LEU A 451 4.11 -9.35 0.84
N GLY A 452 4.83 -10.45 0.71
CA GLY A 452 4.93 -11.21 -0.52
C GLY A 452 5.90 -10.66 -1.55
N TRP A 453 6.79 -9.74 -1.15
CA TRP A 453 7.92 -9.21 -1.90
C TRP A 453 9.23 -9.61 -1.25
N LEU A 454 10.20 -10.07 -2.02
CA LEU A 454 11.55 -10.33 -1.53
C LEU A 454 12.32 -9.02 -1.53
N VAL A 455 12.58 -8.49 -0.34
CA VAL A 455 13.29 -7.23 -0.11
C VAL A 455 14.77 -7.54 0.14
N ASP A 456 15.64 -6.99 -0.68
CA ASP A 456 17.10 -7.14 -0.62
C ASP A 456 17.72 -5.83 -0.17
N THR A 457 18.22 -5.79 1.05
CA THR A 457 18.78 -4.57 1.66
C THR A 457 20.19 -4.27 1.18
N ARG A 458 20.98 -5.28 0.79
CA ARG A 458 22.36 -5.09 0.28
C ARG A 458 22.33 -4.42 -1.09
N ASN A 459 21.51 -4.95 -2.00
CA ASN A 459 21.42 -4.47 -3.37
C ASN A 459 20.35 -3.39 -3.54
N LEU A 460 19.63 -3.01 -2.49
CA LEU A 460 18.49 -2.08 -2.53
C LEU A 460 17.50 -2.43 -3.65
N ARG A 461 17.08 -3.71 -3.69
CA ARG A 461 16.18 -4.21 -4.72
C ARG A 461 15.01 -4.98 -4.14
N VAL A 462 13.92 -4.99 -4.91
CA VAL A 462 12.72 -5.77 -4.62
C VAL A 462 12.52 -6.77 -5.73
N HIS A 463 12.24 -8.02 -5.34
CA HIS A 463 11.93 -9.11 -6.23
C HIS A 463 10.59 -9.75 -5.90
N LEU A 464 10.02 -10.43 -6.86
CA LEU A 464 8.88 -11.30 -6.63
C LEU A 464 9.40 -12.73 -6.38
N PRO A 465 9.04 -13.41 -5.27
CA PRO A 465 9.49 -14.77 -4.99
C PRO A 465 9.23 -15.71 -6.15
N GLU A 466 10.15 -16.61 -6.42
CA GLU A 466 10.15 -17.43 -7.64
C GLU A 466 8.86 -18.23 -7.86
N LYS A 467 8.38 -18.93 -6.82
CA LYS A 467 7.13 -19.71 -6.90
C LYS A 467 5.93 -18.83 -7.31
N LYS A 468 5.85 -17.62 -6.74
CA LYS A 468 4.78 -16.66 -7.01
C LYS A 468 4.88 -16.13 -8.43
N THR A 469 6.10 -15.80 -8.87
CA THR A 469 6.37 -15.34 -10.23
C THR A 469 5.99 -16.40 -11.25
N ASN A 470 6.48 -17.62 -11.08
CA ASN A 470 6.20 -18.72 -12.01
C ASN A 470 4.70 -19.00 -12.12
N GLN A 471 3.97 -18.96 -11.00
CA GLN A 471 2.51 -19.09 -11.01
C GLN A 471 1.83 -17.98 -11.82
N TRP A 472 2.22 -16.71 -11.63
CA TRP A 472 1.60 -15.59 -12.32
C TRP A 472 1.94 -15.58 -13.81
N LEU A 473 3.19 -15.90 -14.17
CA LEU A 473 3.60 -16.05 -15.56
C LEU A 473 2.81 -17.16 -16.26
N HIS A 474 2.60 -18.30 -15.58
CA HIS A 474 1.80 -19.40 -16.10
C HIS A 474 0.34 -18.98 -16.35
N GLU A 475 -0.31 -18.34 -15.37
CA GLU A 475 -1.70 -17.87 -15.49
C GLU A 475 -1.87 -16.88 -16.65
N ILE A 476 -0.93 -15.95 -16.85
CA ILE A 476 -0.95 -15.00 -17.96
C ILE A 476 -0.78 -15.75 -19.29
N THR A 477 0.18 -16.68 -19.35
CA THR A 477 0.46 -17.47 -20.56
C THR A 477 -0.76 -18.30 -20.97
N GLU A 478 -1.40 -19.02 -20.02
CA GLU A 478 -2.63 -19.74 -20.29
C GLU A 478 -3.75 -18.83 -20.83
N MET A 479 -3.89 -17.63 -20.25
CA MET A 479 -4.90 -16.67 -20.69
C MET A 479 -4.64 -16.17 -22.11
N ILE A 480 -3.38 -15.88 -22.44
CA ILE A 480 -2.96 -15.47 -23.80
C ILE A 480 -3.21 -16.60 -24.81
N VAL A 481 -2.77 -17.81 -24.51
CA VAL A 481 -2.95 -18.98 -25.40
C VAL A 481 -4.44 -19.21 -25.67
N LYS A 482 -5.26 -19.21 -24.63
CA LYS A 482 -6.70 -19.39 -24.75
C LYS A 482 -7.33 -18.26 -25.57
N ALA A 483 -6.96 -17.00 -25.34
CA ALA A 483 -7.49 -15.86 -26.08
C ALA A 483 -7.10 -15.87 -27.54
N LYS A 484 -5.85 -16.18 -27.89
CA LYS A 484 -5.36 -16.32 -29.27
C LYS A 484 -6.05 -17.46 -30.03
N GLY A 485 -6.43 -18.52 -29.34
CA GLY A 485 -7.24 -19.62 -29.90
C GLY A 485 -8.74 -19.30 -30.01
N GLY A 486 -9.16 -18.04 -29.86
CA GLY A 486 -10.58 -17.64 -29.93
C GLY A 486 -11.41 -18.04 -28.71
N GLY A 487 -10.77 -18.55 -27.65
CA GLY A 487 -11.46 -18.99 -26.44
C GLY A 487 -11.93 -17.81 -25.57
N ARG A 488 -13.07 -17.98 -24.90
CA ARG A 488 -13.64 -16.97 -23.98
C ARG A 488 -12.98 -17.05 -22.61
N ILE A 489 -12.60 -15.91 -22.05
CA ILE A 489 -11.98 -15.78 -20.72
C ILE A 489 -13.08 -15.55 -19.67
N GLN A 490 -12.99 -16.27 -18.56
CA GLN A 490 -13.92 -16.12 -17.44
C GLN A 490 -13.63 -14.79 -16.69
N SER A 491 -14.67 -14.01 -16.38
CA SER A 491 -14.56 -12.71 -15.69
C SER A 491 -13.84 -12.82 -14.34
N LYS A 492 -14.15 -13.85 -13.55
CA LYS A 492 -13.47 -14.10 -12.26
C LYS A 492 -11.96 -14.39 -12.41
N LYS A 493 -11.54 -15.11 -13.47
CA LYS A 493 -10.12 -15.35 -13.74
C LYS A 493 -9.41 -14.05 -14.11
N LEU A 494 -10.03 -13.22 -14.95
CA LEU A 494 -9.50 -11.91 -15.31
C LEU A 494 -9.45 -10.96 -14.09
N GLU A 495 -10.48 -10.96 -13.24
CA GLU A 495 -10.51 -10.18 -11.99
C GLU A 495 -9.39 -10.60 -11.03
N SER A 496 -9.19 -11.90 -10.84
CA SER A 496 -8.11 -12.44 -10.00
C SER A 496 -6.73 -12.05 -10.53
N LEU A 497 -6.52 -12.16 -11.85
CA LEU A 497 -5.27 -11.75 -12.47
C LEU A 497 -5.04 -10.24 -12.32
N LEU A 498 -6.04 -9.42 -12.58
CA LEU A 498 -5.94 -7.96 -12.40
C LEU A 498 -5.61 -7.57 -10.96
N GLY A 499 -6.13 -8.28 -9.96
CA GLY A 499 -5.74 -8.09 -8.57
C GLY A 499 -4.24 -8.34 -8.34
N LYS A 500 -3.67 -9.40 -8.94
CA LYS A 500 -2.24 -9.72 -8.88
C LYS A 500 -1.38 -8.68 -9.59
N LEU A 501 -1.79 -8.28 -10.80
CA LEU A 501 -1.07 -7.27 -11.58
C LEU A 501 -1.15 -5.87 -10.95
N ASN A 502 -2.26 -5.52 -10.31
CA ASN A 502 -2.35 -4.31 -9.49
C ASN A 502 -1.37 -4.31 -8.31
N HIS A 503 -1.20 -5.46 -7.66
CA HIS A 503 -0.19 -5.61 -6.62
C HIS A 503 1.24 -5.46 -7.19
N ALA A 504 1.52 -6.03 -8.37
CA ALA A 504 2.82 -5.85 -9.05
C ALA A 504 3.06 -4.40 -9.47
N ALA A 505 2.03 -3.68 -9.89
CA ALA A 505 2.11 -2.28 -10.32
C ALA A 505 2.45 -1.28 -9.20
N ILE A 506 2.51 -1.72 -7.94
CA ILE A 506 3.04 -0.91 -6.83
C ILE A 506 4.56 -0.77 -6.97
N ILE A 507 5.21 -1.83 -7.40
CA ILE A 507 6.67 -1.89 -7.58
C ILE A 507 7.05 -1.51 -9.02
N ILE A 508 6.22 -1.88 -10.00
CA ILE A 508 6.40 -1.51 -11.41
C ILE A 508 5.33 -0.46 -11.77
N ASN A 509 5.59 0.79 -11.47
CA ASN A 509 4.62 1.87 -11.71
C ASN A 509 4.21 1.99 -13.19
N GLU A 510 5.14 1.76 -14.11
CA GLU A 510 4.91 1.73 -15.55
C GLU A 510 3.93 0.65 -16.00
N GLY A 511 3.79 -0.42 -15.23
CA GLY A 511 2.80 -1.48 -15.47
C GLY A 511 1.35 -0.99 -15.43
N GLN A 512 1.08 0.11 -14.72
CA GLN A 512 -0.26 0.69 -14.65
C GLN A 512 -0.80 1.09 -16.03
N PHE A 513 0.07 1.50 -16.96
CA PHE A 513 -0.30 1.86 -18.34
C PHE A 513 -0.97 0.68 -19.09
N PHE A 514 -0.60 -0.55 -18.74
CA PHE A 514 -1.05 -1.77 -19.41
C PHE A 514 -2.20 -2.48 -18.70
N LEU A 515 -2.76 -1.88 -17.65
CA LEU A 515 -3.93 -2.42 -16.93
C LEU A 515 -5.26 -1.81 -17.40
N ASN A 516 -5.25 -0.63 -18.02
CA ASN A 516 -6.47 0.13 -18.29
C ASN A 516 -7.45 -0.62 -19.22
N ARG A 517 -6.96 -1.21 -20.31
CA ARG A 517 -7.78 -1.96 -21.25
C ARG A 517 -8.36 -3.23 -20.61
N LEU A 518 -7.55 -3.94 -19.83
CA LEU A 518 -8.00 -5.15 -19.12
C LEU A 518 -9.05 -4.81 -18.06
N ARG A 519 -8.87 -3.70 -17.31
CA ARG A 519 -9.88 -3.20 -16.36
C ARG A 519 -11.18 -2.82 -17.07
N TYR A 520 -11.06 -2.14 -18.21
CA TYR A 520 -12.22 -1.76 -19.01
C TYR A 520 -12.95 -3.01 -19.54
N ARG A 521 -12.21 -4.01 -20.03
CA ARG A 521 -12.79 -5.29 -20.48
C ARG A 521 -13.56 -5.97 -19.34
N LEU A 522 -12.96 -6.09 -18.16
CA LEU A 522 -13.63 -6.65 -16.99
C LEU A 522 -14.90 -5.85 -16.62
N LYS A 523 -14.83 -4.52 -16.66
CA LYS A 523 -15.99 -3.66 -16.41
C LYS A 523 -17.13 -3.96 -17.39
N MET A 524 -16.83 -4.07 -18.69
CA MET A 524 -17.85 -4.40 -19.71
C MET A 524 -18.45 -5.79 -19.53
N MET A 525 -17.63 -6.78 -19.14
CA MET A 525 -18.13 -8.12 -18.83
C MET A 525 -19.09 -8.11 -17.63
N ASN A 526 -18.76 -7.37 -16.58
CA ASN A 526 -19.58 -7.26 -15.38
C ASN A 526 -20.88 -6.47 -15.65
N LEU A 527 -20.83 -5.37 -16.42
CA LEU A 527 -22.01 -4.58 -16.78
C LEU A 527 -23.02 -5.39 -17.64
N ASN A 528 -22.52 -6.23 -18.52
CA ASN A 528 -23.35 -7.06 -19.39
C ASN A 528 -23.72 -8.41 -18.75
N TRP A 529 -23.43 -8.60 -17.44
CA TRP A 529 -23.68 -9.84 -16.70
C TRP A 529 -23.07 -11.09 -17.35
N THR A 530 -22.04 -10.91 -18.19
CA THR A 530 -21.39 -12.01 -18.89
C THR A 530 -20.29 -12.61 -18.03
N GLN A 531 -20.41 -13.89 -17.70
CA GLN A 531 -19.36 -14.61 -16.98
C GLN A 531 -18.10 -14.86 -17.82
N HIS A 532 -18.20 -14.76 -19.14
CA HIS A 532 -17.14 -15.04 -20.11
C HIS A 532 -17.13 -14.01 -21.25
N GLY A 533 -15.95 -13.54 -21.63
CA GLY A 533 -15.74 -12.59 -22.73
C GLY A 533 -14.48 -12.88 -23.52
N HIS A 534 -14.36 -12.31 -24.71
CA HIS A 534 -13.16 -12.39 -25.55
C HIS A 534 -12.22 -11.24 -25.20
N LEU A 535 -10.91 -11.50 -25.24
CA LEU A 535 -9.88 -10.46 -25.24
C LEU A 535 -9.55 -10.09 -26.68
N HIS A 536 -9.32 -8.80 -26.93
CA HIS A 536 -8.84 -8.29 -28.20
C HIS A 536 -7.32 -8.35 -28.30
N ASP A 537 -6.77 -8.22 -29.49
CA ASP A 537 -5.33 -8.27 -29.75
C ASP A 537 -4.54 -7.24 -28.92
N THR A 538 -5.13 -6.06 -28.70
CA THR A 538 -4.51 -5.01 -27.88
C THR A 538 -4.38 -5.41 -26.40
N GLU A 539 -5.39 -6.08 -25.86
CA GLU A 539 -5.39 -6.59 -24.49
C GLU A 539 -4.40 -7.75 -24.32
N ILE A 540 -4.30 -8.60 -25.36
CA ILE A 540 -3.32 -9.69 -25.43
C ILE A 540 -1.89 -9.12 -25.46
N LYS A 541 -1.65 -8.06 -26.23
CA LYS A 541 -0.35 -7.36 -26.24
C LYS A 541 0.00 -6.76 -24.88
N ASP A 542 -0.97 -6.23 -24.15
CA ASP A 542 -0.76 -5.74 -22.78
C ASP A 542 -0.34 -6.87 -21.82
N LEU A 543 -0.99 -8.03 -21.92
CA LEU A 543 -0.60 -9.22 -21.15
C LEU A 543 0.80 -9.72 -21.52
N GLN A 544 1.20 -9.65 -22.79
CA GLN A 544 2.56 -10.01 -23.23
C GLN A 544 3.63 -9.07 -22.61
N LEU A 545 3.34 -7.77 -22.50
CA LEU A 545 4.23 -6.82 -21.81
C LEU A 545 4.33 -7.16 -20.31
N TRP A 546 3.23 -7.56 -19.67
CA TRP A 546 3.25 -8.01 -18.30
C TRP A 546 4.10 -9.27 -18.07
N LEU A 547 4.17 -10.20 -19.02
CA LEU A 547 5.10 -11.34 -18.96
C LEU A 547 6.56 -10.86 -18.86
N ILE A 548 6.94 -9.87 -19.68
CA ILE A 548 8.29 -9.32 -19.70
C ILE A 548 8.58 -8.62 -18.36
N MET A 549 7.67 -7.75 -17.90
CA MET A 549 7.84 -7.01 -16.65
C MET A 549 7.98 -7.93 -15.43
N LEU A 550 7.14 -8.96 -15.32
CA LEU A 550 7.21 -9.91 -14.21
C LEU A 550 8.47 -10.77 -14.27
N SER A 551 8.97 -11.10 -15.45
CA SER A 551 10.23 -11.84 -15.60
C SER A 551 11.42 -11.03 -15.06
N HIS A 552 11.42 -9.71 -15.20
CA HIS A 552 12.43 -8.82 -14.61
C HIS A 552 12.36 -8.72 -13.09
N LEU A 553 11.21 -9.01 -12.50
CA LEU A 553 11.03 -9.02 -11.04
C LEU A 553 11.34 -10.36 -10.40
N LYS A 554 11.50 -11.43 -11.19
CA LYS A 554 11.76 -12.76 -10.67
C LYS A 554 12.99 -12.75 -9.75
N GLU A 555 12.94 -13.50 -8.67
CA GLU A 555 14.10 -13.80 -7.83
C GLU A 555 15.25 -14.34 -8.70
N GLY A 556 16.47 -13.82 -8.49
CA GLY A 556 17.63 -14.14 -9.33
C GLY A 556 17.74 -13.31 -10.62
N SER A 557 16.77 -12.45 -10.93
CA SER A 557 16.85 -11.46 -12.01
C SER A 557 17.33 -10.09 -11.50
N THR A 558 17.27 -9.05 -12.35
CA THR A 558 17.69 -7.68 -11.97
C THR A 558 16.86 -7.09 -10.83
N GLY A 559 15.57 -7.48 -10.68
CA GLY A 559 14.66 -6.89 -9.71
C GLY A 559 14.38 -5.39 -9.95
N ARG A 560 13.64 -4.75 -9.05
CA ARG A 560 13.38 -3.30 -9.12
C ARG A 560 14.15 -2.55 -8.03
N SER A 561 14.90 -1.53 -8.40
CA SER A 561 15.68 -0.72 -7.47
C SER A 561 14.81 0.14 -6.56
N PHE A 562 15.17 0.29 -5.30
CA PHE A 562 14.58 1.25 -4.36
C PHE A 562 14.65 2.69 -4.89
N ASN A 563 15.72 3.05 -5.58
CA ASN A 563 15.89 4.38 -6.20
C ASN A 563 14.79 4.72 -7.20
N HIS A 564 14.10 3.71 -7.77
CA HIS A 564 13.00 3.90 -8.70
C HIS A 564 11.62 3.77 -8.05
N ILE A 565 11.51 3.00 -6.98
CA ILE A 565 10.25 2.82 -6.23
C ILE A 565 10.02 4.03 -5.32
N LEU A 566 11.04 4.38 -4.53
CA LEU A 566 10.99 5.49 -3.59
C LEU A 566 11.17 6.83 -4.30
N ARG A 567 10.64 7.88 -3.71
CA ARG A 567 10.72 9.23 -4.27
C ARG A 567 12.02 9.89 -3.88
N THR A 568 12.99 9.77 -4.78
CA THR A 568 14.30 10.38 -4.64
C THR A 568 14.38 11.71 -5.38
N ILE A 569 15.41 12.51 -5.10
CA ILE A 569 15.64 13.77 -5.80
C ILE A 569 15.81 13.49 -7.29
N PRO A 570 15.04 14.17 -8.17
CA PRO A 570 15.19 14.06 -9.59
C PRO A 570 16.58 14.50 -10.06
N GLN A 571 17.16 13.76 -10.99
CA GLN A 571 18.47 14.06 -11.58
C GLN A 571 18.35 14.94 -12.82
N VAL A 572 17.19 14.92 -13.47
CA VAL A 572 16.90 15.67 -14.69
C VAL A 572 15.55 16.34 -14.54
N ILE A 573 15.46 17.59 -14.93
CA ILE A 573 14.21 18.34 -14.95
C ILE A 573 13.80 18.56 -16.40
N CYS A 574 12.58 18.13 -16.75
CA CYS A 574 11.97 18.29 -18.07
C CYS A 574 10.82 19.29 -17.98
N ILE A 575 10.86 20.34 -18.77
CA ILE A 575 9.84 21.39 -18.79
C ILE A 575 9.30 21.49 -20.22
N SER A 576 7.98 21.48 -20.38
CA SER A 576 7.33 21.41 -21.68
C SER A 576 6.12 22.33 -21.78
N ASP A 577 5.78 22.70 -22.98
CA ASP A 577 4.62 23.46 -23.38
C ASP A 577 4.15 23.07 -24.79
N ALA A 578 2.88 23.34 -25.12
CA ALA A 578 2.32 23.18 -26.45
C ALA A 578 1.34 24.29 -26.77
N CYS A 579 1.25 24.64 -28.06
CA CYS A 579 0.19 25.46 -28.59
C CYS A 579 -0.47 24.74 -29.79
N GLU A 580 -1.44 25.38 -30.44
CA GLU A 580 -2.18 24.78 -31.57
C GLU A 580 -1.31 24.50 -32.80
N TRP A 581 -0.17 25.21 -32.95
CA TRP A 581 0.72 25.09 -34.09
C TRP A 581 2.16 24.66 -33.75
N GLY A 582 2.47 24.43 -32.45
CA GLY A 582 3.82 24.09 -32.07
C GLY A 582 3.96 23.37 -30.75
N LEU A 583 5.01 22.61 -30.61
CA LEU A 583 5.44 21.90 -29.44
C LEU A 583 6.85 22.35 -29.04
N GLY A 584 7.10 22.45 -27.76
CA GLY A 584 8.43 22.80 -27.32
C GLY A 584 8.72 22.38 -25.88
N GLY A 585 9.99 22.31 -25.58
CA GLY A 585 10.40 21.96 -24.22
C GLY A 585 11.92 21.97 -24.08
N TYR A 586 12.36 21.77 -22.85
CA TYR A 586 13.77 21.65 -22.55
C TYR A 586 13.97 20.78 -21.31
N PHE A 587 15.16 20.20 -21.21
CA PHE A 587 15.54 19.50 -20.00
C PHE A 587 16.84 20.06 -19.43
N ILE A 588 16.96 20.02 -18.11
CA ILE A 588 18.10 20.55 -17.36
C ILE A 588 18.85 19.39 -16.73
N ILE A 589 20.14 19.32 -16.99
CA ILE A 589 21.08 18.39 -16.35
C ILE A 589 22.26 19.23 -15.82
N GLY A 590 22.40 19.32 -14.49
CA GLY A 590 23.44 20.16 -13.93
C GLY A 590 23.31 21.64 -14.34
N LYS A 591 24.36 22.20 -14.93
CA LYS A 591 24.38 23.59 -15.44
C LYS A 591 23.97 23.73 -16.91
N TRP A 592 23.53 22.62 -17.52
CA TRP A 592 23.18 22.59 -18.94
C TRP A 592 21.67 22.48 -19.10
N ALA A 593 21.14 23.23 -20.05
CA ALA A 593 19.78 23.15 -20.52
C ALA A 593 19.75 22.85 -22.01
N PHE A 594 19.04 21.81 -22.39
CA PHE A 594 18.91 21.37 -23.79
C PHE A 594 17.46 21.53 -24.21
N GLY A 595 17.23 22.43 -25.15
CA GLY A 595 15.91 22.75 -25.68
C GLY A 595 15.64 22.08 -27.02
N TRP A 596 14.38 21.87 -27.31
CA TRP A 596 13.86 21.43 -28.59
C TRP A 596 12.56 22.16 -28.90
N ARG A 597 12.24 22.27 -30.19
CA ARG A 597 10.99 22.84 -30.66
C ARG A 597 10.55 22.13 -31.94
N PHE A 598 9.27 22.09 -32.18
CA PHE A 598 8.68 21.46 -33.35
C PHE A 598 7.47 22.27 -33.81
N GLU A 599 7.50 22.70 -35.09
CA GLU A 599 6.36 23.31 -35.73
C GLU A 599 5.45 22.25 -36.30
N LEU A 600 4.17 22.30 -35.89
CA LEU A 600 3.21 21.31 -36.32
C LEU A 600 2.87 21.58 -37.81
N PRO A 601 3.01 20.61 -38.72
CA PRO A 601 2.64 20.78 -40.11
C PRO A 601 1.20 21.25 -40.32
N GLU A 602 0.93 22.12 -41.26
CA GLU A 602 -0.41 22.69 -41.54
C GLU A 602 -1.47 21.62 -41.73
N ASP A 603 -1.14 20.47 -42.37
CA ASP A 603 -2.05 19.34 -42.58
C ASP A 603 -2.49 18.65 -41.25
N LEU A 604 -1.86 18.96 -40.14
CA LEU A 604 -2.16 18.44 -38.80
C LEU A 604 -2.84 19.47 -37.90
N HIS A 605 -2.92 20.75 -38.30
CA HIS A 605 -3.55 21.79 -37.49
C HIS A 605 -5.02 21.45 -37.21
N GLY A 606 -5.47 21.69 -36.00
CA GLY A 606 -6.86 21.47 -35.59
C GLY A 606 -7.30 20.00 -35.50
N PHE A 607 -6.45 19.04 -35.90
CA PHE A 607 -6.78 17.61 -35.76
C PHE A 607 -6.62 17.10 -34.34
N PHE A 608 -5.54 17.49 -33.67
CA PHE A 608 -5.25 17.11 -32.29
C PHE A 608 -5.77 18.16 -31.31
N THR A 609 -6.32 17.71 -30.20
CA THR A 609 -6.71 18.63 -29.10
C THR A 609 -5.48 19.20 -28.42
N ILE A 610 -5.56 20.43 -27.90
CA ILE A 610 -4.46 21.05 -27.15
C ILE A 610 -4.02 20.16 -25.97
N ASN A 611 -4.93 19.52 -25.27
CA ASN A 611 -4.60 18.60 -24.17
C ASN A 611 -3.72 17.42 -24.63
N PHE A 612 -3.96 16.89 -25.85
CA PHE A 612 -3.12 15.84 -26.41
C PHE A 612 -1.73 16.37 -26.77
N LEU A 613 -1.67 17.55 -27.39
CA LEU A 613 -0.41 18.20 -27.76
C LEU A 613 0.45 18.50 -26.52
N GLU A 614 -0.15 18.98 -25.45
CA GLU A 614 0.50 19.18 -24.14
C GLU A 614 1.07 17.85 -23.58
N PHE A 615 0.29 16.79 -23.65
CA PHE A 615 0.74 15.49 -23.19
C PHE A 615 1.89 14.95 -24.07
N LEU A 616 1.80 15.16 -25.38
CA LEU A 616 2.83 14.80 -26.33
C LEU A 616 4.13 15.59 -26.09
N ALA A 617 4.04 16.91 -25.88
CA ALA A 617 5.20 17.75 -25.56
C ALA A 617 5.90 17.27 -24.28
N ALA A 618 5.14 16.95 -23.24
CA ALA A 618 5.68 16.43 -22.00
C ALA A 618 6.37 15.06 -22.18
N PHE A 619 5.78 14.16 -22.95
CA PHE A 619 6.38 12.86 -23.29
C PHE A 619 7.66 13.02 -24.10
N TRP A 620 7.61 13.88 -25.13
CA TRP A 620 8.75 14.07 -26.05
C TRP A 620 9.94 14.70 -25.35
N THR A 621 9.71 15.68 -24.49
CA THR A 621 10.77 16.30 -23.66
C THR A 621 11.44 15.29 -22.73
N LEU A 622 10.70 14.28 -22.26
CA LEU A 622 11.21 13.24 -21.38
C LEU A 622 11.94 12.12 -22.15
N LYS A 623 11.55 11.86 -23.40
CA LYS A 623 12.03 10.73 -24.20
C LYS A 623 13.54 10.84 -24.46
N THR A 624 14.01 11.97 -24.95
CA THR A 624 15.42 12.18 -25.33
C THR A 624 16.39 11.95 -24.17
N PRO A 625 16.23 12.62 -22.99
CA PRO A 625 17.14 12.36 -21.87
C PRO A 625 16.99 10.95 -21.28
N ALA A 626 15.80 10.33 -21.35
CA ALA A 626 15.62 8.97 -20.88
C ALA A 626 16.36 7.94 -21.75
N GLU A 627 16.39 8.12 -23.06
CA GLU A 627 17.14 7.26 -23.97
C GLU A 627 18.66 7.48 -23.91
N LEU A 628 19.10 8.66 -23.50
CA LEU A 628 20.51 8.98 -23.31
C LEU A 628 21.07 8.47 -21.99
N LYS A 629 20.27 8.46 -20.93
CA LYS A 629 20.68 8.09 -19.59
C LYS A 629 19.64 7.18 -18.94
N ASN A 630 19.93 5.89 -18.93
CA ASN A 630 19.13 4.89 -18.23
C ASN A 630 19.20 5.05 -16.69
N ASP A 631 18.30 4.37 -15.97
CA ASP A 631 18.27 4.35 -14.51
C ASP A 631 18.19 5.75 -13.86
N THR A 632 17.48 6.67 -14.51
CA THR A 632 17.42 8.08 -14.10
C THR A 632 16.02 8.44 -13.59
N ARG A 633 15.98 9.32 -12.58
CA ARG A 633 14.74 9.90 -12.11
C ARG A 633 14.57 11.31 -12.65
N PHE A 634 13.38 11.55 -13.23
CA PHE A 634 13.02 12.81 -13.88
C PHE A 634 12.00 13.58 -13.06
N LEU A 635 12.03 14.91 -13.21
CA LEU A 635 10.96 15.80 -12.84
C LEU A 635 10.34 16.36 -14.12
N SER A 636 9.09 15.98 -14.41
CA SER A 636 8.35 16.53 -15.55
C SER A 636 7.48 17.70 -15.09
N VAL A 637 7.68 18.85 -15.68
CA VAL A 637 7.01 20.12 -15.37
C VAL A 637 6.19 20.56 -16.58
N THR A 638 4.91 20.82 -16.38
CA THR A 638 3.99 21.33 -17.42
C THR A 638 2.98 22.26 -16.78
N ASP A 639 2.42 23.19 -17.53
CA ASP A 639 1.31 24.03 -17.09
C ASP A 639 -0.06 23.42 -17.37
N SER A 640 -0.10 22.30 -18.08
CA SER A 640 -1.29 21.50 -18.30
C SER A 640 -1.54 20.52 -17.15
N LYS A 641 -2.59 20.78 -16.35
CA LYS A 641 -3.04 19.83 -15.31
C LYS A 641 -3.43 18.48 -15.90
N ASN A 642 -4.02 18.46 -17.10
CA ASN A 642 -4.43 17.24 -17.77
C ASN A 642 -3.22 16.41 -18.19
N ALA A 643 -2.21 17.00 -18.83
CA ALA A 643 -0.97 16.33 -19.20
C ALA A 643 -0.26 15.76 -17.97
N MET A 644 -0.18 16.52 -16.88
CA MET A 644 0.38 16.07 -15.62
C MET A 644 -0.34 14.82 -15.08
N PHE A 645 -1.69 14.82 -15.10
CA PHE A 645 -2.47 13.66 -14.66
C PHE A 645 -2.26 12.43 -15.54
N TRP A 646 -2.20 12.60 -16.85
CA TRP A 646 -2.03 11.48 -17.79
C TRP A 646 -0.64 10.88 -17.72
N LEU A 647 0.38 11.67 -17.58
CA LEU A 647 1.73 11.18 -17.31
C LEU A 647 1.83 10.38 -16.00
N GLY A 648 0.99 10.69 -15.01
CA GLY A 648 1.09 10.14 -13.66
C GLY A 648 0.16 8.98 -13.35
N LYS A 649 -1.11 9.07 -13.75
CA LYS A 649 -2.16 8.18 -13.23
C LYS A 649 -2.81 7.26 -14.26
N ASN A 650 -2.70 7.58 -15.55
CA ASN A 650 -3.33 6.81 -16.65
C ASN A 650 -4.78 6.38 -16.41
N LYS A 651 -5.53 7.23 -15.73
CA LYS A 651 -6.94 6.97 -15.44
C LYS A 651 -7.81 7.65 -16.51
N HIS A 652 -7.73 7.17 -17.73
CA HIS A 652 -8.62 7.61 -18.81
C HIS A 652 -9.37 6.40 -19.38
N ASN A 653 -10.49 6.69 -20.03
CA ASN A 653 -11.22 5.68 -20.77
C ASN A 653 -10.54 5.49 -22.15
N PRO A 654 -9.95 4.31 -22.45
CA PRO A 654 -9.20 4.11 -23.68
C PRO A 654 -10.07 4.17 -24.95
N ILE A 655 -11.38 4.03 -24.83
CA ILE A 655 -12.32 4.16 -25.97
C ILE A 655 -12.64 5.62 -26.26
N LEU A 656 -12.82 6.44 -25.20
CA LEU A 656 -13.10 7.86 -25.36
C LEU A 656 -11.85 8.68 -25.72
N PHE A 657 -10.68 8.19 -25.33
CA PHE A 657 -9.41 8.87 -25.50
C PHE A 657 -8.33 7.94 -26.11
N PRO A 658 -8.53 7.43 -27.32
CA PRO A 658 -7.64 6.43 -27.92
C PRO A 658 -6.21 6.97 -28.13
N LEU A 659 -6.06 8.23 -28.54
CA LEU A 659 -4.75 8.87 -28.70
C LEU A 659 -3.97 8.96 -27.37
N HIS A 660 -4.67 9.30 -26.29
CA HIS A 660 -4.07 9.36 -24.96
C HIS A 660 -3.66 7.96 -24.48
N ASP A 661 -4.45 6.93 -24.80
CA ASP A 661 -4.08 5.56 -24.49
C ASP A 661 -2.83 5.10 -25.23
N ILE A 662 -2.70 5.43 -26.51
CA ILE A 662 -1.50 5.13 -27.30
C ILE A 662 -0.28 5.81 -26.69
N LEU A 663 -0.38 7.11 -26.41
CA LEU A 663 0.75 7.89 -25.85
C LEU A 663 1.12 7.40 -24.45
N SER A 664 0.15 7.08 -23.59
CA SER A 664 0.39 6.50 -22.27
C SER A 664 1.16 5.19 -22.37
N ARG A 665 0.83 4.35 -23.36
CA ARG A 665 1.55 3.10 -23.58
C ARG A 665 2.98 3.31 -24.04
N GLU A 666 3.23 4.30 -24.89
CA GLU A 666 4.59 4.67 -25.29
C GLU A 666 5.40 5.20 -24.07
N CYS A 667 4.77 5.98 -23.17
CA CYS A 667 5.39 6.35 -21.89
C CYS A 667 5.78 5.12 -21.07
N GLY A 668 4.87 4.15 -20.93
CA GLY A 668 5.13 2.91 -20.20
C GLY A 668 6.27 2.09 -20.83
N LYS A 669 6.29 1.96 -22.15
CA LYS A 669 7.36 1.26 -22.88
C LYS A 669 8.72 1.97 -22.71
N LEU A 670 8.73 3.30 -22.81
CA LEU A 670 9.95 4.09 -22.59
C LEU A 670 10.51 3.86 -21.19
N ASN A 671 9.68 4.02 -20.16
CA ASN A 671 10.10 3.82 -18.78
C ASN A 671 10.61 2.40 -18.53
N MET A 672 9.97 1.40 -19.13
CA MET A 672 10.40 0.00 -19.03
C MET A 672 11.74 -0.23 -19.75
N LYS A 673 11.91 0.31 -20.97
CA LYS A 673 13.13 0.16 -21.76
C LYS A 673 14.34 0.83 -21.09
N THR A 674 14.14 2.03 -20.53
CA THR A 674 15.21 2.85 -19.97
C THR A 674 15.37 2.71 -18.46
N ASN A 675 14.45 1.97 -17.81
CA ASN A 675 14.35 1.87 -16.36
C ASN A 675 14.29 3.24 -15.66
N CYS A 676 13.70 4.25 -16.32
CA CYS A 676 13.53 5.59 -15.80
C CYS A 676 12.20 5.73 -15.06
N SER A 677 12.12 6.68 -14.17
CA SER A 677 10.88 7.07 -13.48
C SER A 677 10.74 8.58 -13.46
N SER A 678 9.51 9.11 -13.51
CA SER A 678 9.27 10.55 -13.53
C SER A 678 8.27 10.99 -12.47
N GLU A 679 8.62 12.04 -11.72
CA GLU A 679 7.69 12.85 -10.94
C GLU A 679 7.09 13.95 -11.82
N LYS A 680 5.90 14.44 -11.45
CA LYS A 680 5.14 15.40 -12.27
C LYS A 680 4.71 16.58 -11.42
N ILE A 681 4.95 17.78 -11.94
CA ILE A 681 4.55 19.04 -11.28
C ILE A 681 3.80 19.91 -12.26
N HIS A 682 2.75 20.57 -11.78
CA HIS A 682 2.09 21.63 -12.47
C HIS A 682 2.76 22.98 -12.16
N LEU A 683 3.18 23.70 -13.19
CA LEU A 683 3.68 25.07 -13.11
C LEU A 683 2.66 25.99 -13.77
N SER A 684 2.33 27.15 -13.18
CA SER A 684 1.41 28.08 -13.83
C SER A 684 2.04 28.66 -15.12
N GLY A 685 1.24 28.86 -16.19
CA GLY A 685 1.73 29.32 -17.49
C GLY A 685 2.54 30.62 -17.42
N ILE A 686 2.15 31.56 -16.52
CA ILE A 686 2.91 32.80 -16.28
C ILE A 686 4.39 32.52 -15.88
N LYS A 687 4.66 31.36 -15.29
CA LYS A 687 6.01 30.95 -14.88
C LYS A 687 6.70 30.04 -15.89
N ASN A 688 5.98 29.55 -16.91
CA ASN A 688 6.47 28.63 -17.93
C ASN A 688 7.03 29.32 -19.19
N LEU A 689 7.52 30.55 -19.07
CA LEU A 689 7.87 31.45 -20.18
C LEU A 689 8.83 30.84 -21.20
N VAL A 690 9.82 30.07 -20.76
CA VAL A 690 10.85 29.54 -21.67
C VAL A 690 10.26 28.47 -22.60
N SER A 691 9.51 27.50 -22.05
CA SER A 691 8.89 26.46 -22.88
C SER A 691 7.75 27.02 -23.72
N ASP A 692 7.02 28.04 -23.22
CA ASP A 692 6.01 28.78 -23.99
C ASP A 692 6.63 29.44 -25.24
N SER A 693 7.79 30.06 -25.10
CA SER A 693 8.54 30.58 -26.27
C SER A 693 9.00 29.47 -27.21
N PHE A 694 9.40 28.32 -26.71
CA PHE A 694 9.77 27.18 -27.58
C PHE A 694 8.59 26.63 -28.39
N SER A 695 7.39 26.63 -27.83
CA SER A 695 6.18 26.13 -28.50
C SER A 695 5.60 27.17 -29.49
N ARG A 696 5.70 28.46 -29.18
CA ARG A 696 5.01 29.55 -29.93
C ARG A 696 5.91 30.28 -30.92
N ASP A 697 7.17 30.53 -30.58
CA ASP A 697 8.07 31.37 -31.35
C ASP A 697 8.91 30.54 -32.32
N THR A 698 8.30 29.55 -32.98
CA THR A 698 8.98 28.66 -33.93
C THR A 698 9.60 29.40 -35.13
N HIS A 699 9.06 30.55 -35.47
CA HIS A 699 9.54 31.44 -36.55
C HIS A 699 10.83 32.21 -36.18
N ILE A 700 11.17 32.33 -34.89
CA ILE A 700 12.38 33.01 -34.43
C ILE A 700 13.61 32.09 -34.61
N PRO A 701 14.73 32.54 -35.19
CA PRO A 701 15.94 31.74 -35.25
C PRO A 701 16.40 31.25 -33.86
N ALA A 702 16.82 29.98 -33.74
CA ALA A 702 17.24 29.38 -32.50
C ALA A 702 18.31 30.19 -31.74
N SER A 703 19.27 30.76 -32.46
CA SER A 703 20.34 31.59 -31.89
C SER A 703 19.81 32.86 -31.22
N LEU A 704 18.81 33.49 -31.85
CA LEU A 704 18.21 34.72 -31.34
C LEU A 704 17.33 34.41 -30.10
N LEU A 705 16.59 33.32 -30.14
CA LEU A 705 15.77 32.86 -29.00
C LEU A 705 16.65 32.55 -27.77
N ILE A 706 17.77 31.85 -27.98
CA ILE A 706 18.73 31.57 -26.89
C ILE A 706 19.31 32.87 -26.33
N GLN A 707 19.64 33.83 -27.20
CA GLN A 707 20.18 35.13 -26.76
C GLN A 707 19.14 35.86 -25.91
N GLN A 708 17.88 35.95 -26.34
CA GLN A 708 16.80 36.60 -25.61
C GLN A 708 16.55 35.93 -24.24
N LEU A 709 16.59 34.59 -24.19
CA LEU A 709 16.43 33.85 -22.93
C LEU A 709 17.61 34.10 -21.99
N ARG A 710 18.84 34.18 -22.49
CA ARG A 710 20.03 34.53 -21.69
C ARG A 710 19.96 35.95 -21.13
N GLU A 711 19.55 36.89 -21.95
CA GLU A 711 19.38 38.30 -21.56
C GLU A 711 18.28 38.43 -20.48
N HIS A 712 17.18 37.72 -20.67
CA HIS A 712 16.10 37.68 -19.66
C HIS A 712 16.55 37.04 -18.34
N ALA A 713 17.31 35.95 -18.40
CA ALA A 713 17.86 35.32 -17.22
C ALA A 713 18.82 36.25 -16.46
N THR A 714 19.69 36.95 -17.19
CA THR A 714 20.66 37.89 -16.61
C THR A 714 19.97 39.07 -15.94
N THR A 715 18.96 39.67 -16.62
CA THR A 715 18.18 40.78 -16.04
C THR A 715 17.43 40.42 -14.77
N LYS A 716 17.08 39.17 -14.58
CA LYS A 716 16.42 38.65 -13.37
C LYS A 716 17.38 38.08 -12.30
N GLY A 717 18.69 38.27 -12.48
CA GLY A 717 19.70 37.75 -11.53
C GLY A 717 19.78 36.24 -11.48
N MET A 718 19.38 35.54 -12.53
CA MET A 718 19.46 34.12 -12.66
C MET A 718 20.86 33.66 -13.03
N MET A 719 21.30 32.49 -12.52
CA MET A 719 22.55 31.90 -12.99
C MET A 719 22.43 31.55 -14.48
N PRO A 720 23.42 31.91 -15.31
CA PRO A 720 23.43 31.52 -16.71
C PRO A 720 23.54 29.99 -16.83
N LEU A 721 22.49 29.37 -17.33
CA LEU A 721 22.56 27.98 -17.80
C LEU A 721 23.26 27.98 -19.15
N ASN A 722 24.12 27.00 -19.38
CA ASN A 722 24.65 26.73 -20.72
C ASN A 722 23.51 26.17 -21.56
N PHE A 723 22.88 27.02 -22.37
CA PHE A 723 21.70 26.68 -23.11
C PHE A 723 22.04 26.28 -24.56
N GLU A 724 21.61 25.11 -24.99
CA GLU A 724 21.73 24.60 -26.34
C GLU A 724 20.36 24.16 -26.87
N ILE A 725 20.10 24.39 -28.16
CA ILE A 725 18.95 23.82 -28.86
C ILE A 725 19.45 22.66 -29.72
N TYR A 726 18.89 21.49 -29.57
CA TYR A 726 19.18 20.34 -30.41
C TYR A 726 18.05 20.10 -31.41
N ALA A 727 18.41 19.66 -32.59
CA ALA A 727 17.43 19.20 -33.57
C ALA A 727 16.96 17.82 -33.14
N ASP A 728 15.69 17.72 -32.73
CA ASP A 728 15.06 16.44 -32.51
C ASP A 728 14.68 15.79 -33.85
N ASN A 729 14.28 14.53 -33.80
CA ASN A 729 13.88 13.76 -34.99
C ASN A 729 12.52 14.23 -35.53
N GLU A 730 12.46 15.45 -36.06
CA GLU A 730 11.24 16.12 -36.55
C GLU A 730 10.49 15.26 -37.56
N GLU A 731 11.22 14.62 -38.52
CA GLU A 731 10.61 13.73 -39.51
C GLU A 731 9.94 12.52 -38.89
N SER A 732 10.55 11.94 -37.85
CA SER A 732 10.01 10.80 -37.12
C SER A 732 8.75 11.17 -36.34
N LEU A 733 8.74 12.35 -35.71
CA LEU A 733 7.56 12.84 -34.99
C LEU A 733 6.43 13.18 -35.98
N CYS A 734 6.74 13.83 -37.08
CA CYS A 734 5.80 14.18 -38.13
C CYS A 734 5.15 12.90 -38.76
N SER A 735 5.99 11.93 -39.11
CA SER A 735 5.52 10.63 -39.64
C SER A 735 4.60 9.92 -38.65
N TRP A 736 4.97 9.85 -37.37
CA TRP A 736 4.18 9.22 -36.34
C TRP A 736 2.82 9.94 -36.11
N LEU A 737 2.81 11.27 -36.12
CA LEU A 737 1.55 12.04 -36.02
C LEU A 737 0.62 11.81 -37.21
N ARG A 738 1.18 11.72 -38.43
CA ARG A 738 0.38 11.38 -39.63
C ARG A 738 -0.16 9.97 -39.57
N GLU A 739 0.59 9.01 -39.08
CA GLU A 739 0.10 7.64 -38.83
C GLU A 739 -1.06 7.63 -37.85
N LEU A 740 -0.94 8.37 -36.72
CA LEU A 740 -2.03 8.50 -35.75
C LEU A 740 -3.29 9.11 -36.37
N LYS A 741 -3.13 10.15 -37.19
CA LYS A 741 -4.25 10.76 -37.94
C LYS A 741 -4.93 9.74 -38.86
N GLN A 742 -4.15 8.98 -39.64
CA GLN A 742 -4.68 7.93 -40.49
C GLN A 742 -5.41 6.81 -39.74
N MET A 743 -4.89 6.39 -38.62
CA MET A 743 -5.53 5.39 -37.74
C MET A 743 -6.89 5.89 -37.26
N MET A 744 -6.98 7.12 -36.78
CA MET A 744 -8.21 7.71 -36.26
C MET A 744 -9.26 7.93 -37.36
N THR A 745 -8.85 8.34 -38.56
CA THR A 745 -9.78 8.52 -39.69
C THR A 745 -10.33 7.21 -40.24
N LYS A 746 -9.59 6.11 -40.13
CA LYS A 746 -10.08 4.76 -40.52
C LYS A 746 -11.05 4.17 -39.46
N GLU A 747 -10.95 4.54 -38.19
CA GLU A 747 -11.82 4.05 -37.11
C GLU A 747 -13.14 4.86 -36.97
N GLU A 748 -13.25 6.06 -37.54
CA GLU A 748 -14.44 6.92 -37.47
C GLU A 748 -15.75 6.26 -37.94
N PRO A 749 -15.80 5.41 -38.99
CA PRO A 749 -17.03 4.74 -39.39
C PRO A 749 -17.61 3.79 -38.33
N THR A 750 -16.77 3.18 -37.53
CA THR A 750 -17.17 2.29 -36.42
C THR A 750 -17.66 3.00 -35.18
N LEU A 751 -17.19 4.24 -34.95
CA LEU A 751 -17.63 5.09 -33.83
C LEU A 751 -18.97 5.80 -34.11
N LYS A 752 -19.26 6.20 -35.38
CA LYS A 752 -20.52 6.84 -35.76
C LYS A 752 -21.72 5.90 -35.73
N ALA A 753 -21.51 4.59 -35.72
CA ALA A 753 -22.59 3.59 -35.64
C ALA A 753 -23.14 3.40 -34.21
N ARG A 754 -22.59 4.04 -33.19
CA ARG A 754 -23.08 3.98 -31.81
C ARG A 754 -24.04 5.12 -31.51
N LYS A 755 -25.25 4.78 -31.05
CA LYS A 755 -26.30 5.76 -30.75
C LYS A 755 -25.84 6.71 -29.61
N PRO A 756 -26.20 8.02 -29.66
CA PRO A 756 -25.88 9.01 -28.60
C PRO A 756 -26.37 8.64 -27.20
N SER A 757 -27.40 7.77 -27.11
CA SER A 757 -27.90 7.23 -25.83
C SER A 757 -26.85 6.41 -25.05
N ASP A 758 -25.90 5.78 -25.74
CA ASP A 758 -24.85 4.95 -25.09
C ASP A 758 -23.73 5.79 -24.50
N ILE A 759 -23.66 7.06 -24.89
CA ILE A 759 -22.64 8.03 -24.43
C ILE A 759 -23.14 8.78 -23.18
N ALA A 760 -24.44 9.08 -23.11
CA ALA A 760 -25.04 9.85 -22.02
C ALA A 760 -25.01 9.13 -20.67
N THR A 761 -25.07 7.79 -20.65
CA THR A 761 -24.98 6.98 -19.44
C THR A 761 -23.59 6.91 -18.83
N SER A 762 -22.54 7.31 -19.57
CA SER A 762 -21.16 7.26 -19.09
C SER A 762 -20.67 8.56 -18.43
N VAL A 763 -21.33 9.68 -18.64
CA VAL A 763 -20.92 11.02 -18.15
C VAL A 763 -21.32 11.26 -16.68
N ASN A 764 -22.36 10.58 -16.20
CA ASN A 764 -22.82 10.68 -14.81
C ASN A 764 -22.12 9.68 -13.85
N GLY A 765 -21.03 9.05 -14.30
CA GLY A 765 -20.38 7.96 -13.58
C GLY A 765 -19.42 8.35 -12.45
N ASN A 766 -19.33 9.59 -12.04
CA ASN A 766 -18.41 9.99 -10.95
C ASN A 766 -18.89 9.61 -9.53
N SER A 767 -20.13 9.18 -9.38
CA SER A 767 -20.68 8.77 -8.08
C SER A 767 -20.66 7.25 -7.82
N PHE A 768 -20.27 6.42 -8.77
CA PHE A 768 -20.38 4.95 -8.65
C PHE A 768 -19.16 4.22 -8.07
N TYR A 769 -18.08 4.91 -7.76
CA TYR A 769 -16.90 4.27 -7.16
C TYR A 769 -17.00 3.96 -5.67
N LEU A 770 -18.05 4.44 -5.01
CA LEU A 770 -18.24 4.28 -3.56
C LEU A 770 -19.22 3.17 -3.15
N ALA A 771 -20.03 2.66 -4.07
CA ALA A 771 -21.17 1.79 -3.71
C ALA A 771 -20.95 0.28 -3.84
N GLN A 772 -19.79 -0.19 -4.26
CA GLN A 772 -19.47 -1.62 -4.21
C GLN A 772 -18.32 -1.84 -3.26
N GLY A 773 -18.67 -2.35 -2.08
CA GLY A 773 -17.76 -2.84 -1.04
C GLY A 773 -16.84 -3.96 -1.51
N LYS A 774 -15.98 -3.67 -2.48
CA LYS A 774 -14.82 -4.47 -2.78
C LYS A 774 -13.70 -3.95 -1.91
N ARG A 775 -13.26 -4.83 -1.01
CA ARG A 775 -12.06 -4.77 -0.20
C ARG A 775 -11.18 -3.61 -0.65
N ALA A 776 -11.11 -2.55 0.16
CA ALA A 776 -9.99 -1.64 0.07
C ALA A 776 -8.75 -2.54 0.03
N THR A 777 -8.10 -2.61 -1.12
CA THR A 777 -6.79 -3.26 -1.15
C THR A 777 -5.95 -2.51 -0.13
N PRO A 778 -5.06 -3.17 0.61
CA PRO A 778 -4.19 -2.51 1.60
C PRO A 778 -3.42 -1.30 1.06
N PHE A 779 -3.56 -1.02 -0.22
CA PHE A 779 -2.87 0.00 -1.00
C PHE A 779 -3.74 1.17 -1.47
N SER A 780 -4.99 1.29 -1.00
CA SER A 780 -5.83 2.48 -1.29
C SER A 780 -5.19 3.78 -0.78
N ASN A 781 -4.31 3.68 0.20
CA ASN A 781 -3.60 4.79 0.80
C ASN A 781 -2.34 5.24 0.02
N LEU A 782 -1.86 4.43 -0.94
CA LEU A 782 -0.78 4.87 -1.84
C LEU A 782 -1.17 6.08 -2.68
N SER A 783 -2.44 6.15 -3.12
CA SER A 783 -2.94 7.32 -3.83
C SER A 783 -2.95 8.58 -2.97
N LYS A 784 -3.12 8.44 -1.66
CA LYS A 784 -3.09 9.56 -0.70
C LYS A 784 -1.66 10.03 -0.46
N LEU A 785 -0.70 9.10 -0.33
CA LEU A 785 0.73 9.43 -0.27
C LEU A 785 1.19 10.14 -1.55
N GLU A 786 0.75 9.70 -2.73
CA GLU A 786 1.02 10.37 -4.01
C GLU A 786 0.43 11.77 -4.06
N ILE A 787 -0.80 11.94 -3.57
CA ILE A 787 -1.45 13.27 -3.50
C ILE A 787 -0.70 14.17 -2.52
N ASP A 788 -0.29 13.66 -1.38
CA ASP A 788 0.42 14.43 -0.36
C ASP A 788 1.85 14.78 -0.82
N PHE A 789 2.53 13.88 -1.49
CA PHE A 789 3.84 14.16 -2.09
C PHE A 789 3.72 15.17 -3.25
N ASN A 790 2.73 15.00 -4.12
CA ASN A 790 2.48 15.97 -5.19
C ASN A 790 2.08 17.34 -4.64
N LYS A 791 1.34 17.42 -3.54
CA LYS A 791 1.07 18.66 -2.82
C LYS A 791 2.33 19.27 -2.23
N ALA A 792 3.21 18.45 -1.66
CA ALA A 792 4.49 18.91 -1.14
C ALA A 792 5.38 19.48 -2.26
N ILE A 793 5.53 18.77 -3.37
CA ILE A 793 6.26 19.24 -4.54
C ILE A 793 5.57 20.46 -5.13
N THR A 794 4.24 20.51 -5.22
CA THR A 794 3.50 21.67 -5.72
C THR A 794 3.64 22.87 -4.79
N SER A 795 3.69 22.67 -3.47
CA SER A 795 3.97 23.73 -2.51
C SER A 795 5.40 24.28 -2.64
N VAL A 796 6.35 23.40 -2.91
CA VAL A 796 7.75 23.74 -3.23
C VAL A 796 7.81 24.50 -4.56
N ALA A 797 7.06 24.08 -5.57
CA ALA A 797 7.01 24.76 -6.88
C ALA A 797 6.17 26.04 -6.89
N SER A 798 5.26 26.22 -5.95
CA SER A 798 4.42 27.42 -5.81
C SER A 798 5.00 28.50 -4.89
N SER A 799 6.02 28.17 -4.08
CA SER A 799 6.75 29.20 -3.36
C SER A 799 7.73 29.96 -4.30
N PRO A 800 8.04 31.21 -4.03
CA PRO A 800 8.67 32.06 -5.05
C PRO A 800 10.01 31.53 -5.47
N ILE A 801 10.12 31.20 -6.76
CA ILE A 801 11.34 31.09 -7.63
C ILE A 801 12.50 30.22 -7.08
N THR A 802 12.67 30.12 -5.79
CA THR A 802 13.78 29.44 -5.11
C THR A 802 13.72 27.92 -5.19
N ASP A 803 12.57 27.33 -5.33
CA ASP A 803 12.40 25.91 -5.05
C ASP A 803 12.68 24.98 -6.24
N VAL A 804 12.36 25.40 -7.47
CA VAL A 804 12.77 24.65 -8.67
C VAL A 804 14.27 24.79 -8.88
N THR A 805 14.84 25.91 -8.47
CA THR A 805 16.30 26.13 -8.48
C THR A 805 17.01 25.24 -7.48
N VAL A 806 16.45 25.06 -6.28
CA VAL A 806 16.98 24.14 -5.26
C VAL A 806 16.91 22.69 -5.74
N LEU A 807 15.82 22.28 -6.40
CA LEU A 807 15.70 20.97 -7.00
C LEU A 807 16.72 20.79 -8.14
N ALA A 808 16.89 21.79 -9.00
CA ALA A 808 17.88 21.79 -10.05
C ALA A 808 19.31 21.74 -9.48
N GLN A 809 19.61 22.53 -8.45
CA GLN A 809 20.92 22.54 -7.80
C GLN A 809 21.22 21.22 -7.07
N ARG A 810 20.24 20.57 -6.44
CA ARG A 810 20.41 19.25 -5.85
C ARG A 810 20.58 18.16 -6.90
N ALA A 811 19.93 18.27 -8.06
CA ALA A 811 20.19 17.41 -9.21
C ALA A 811 21.60 17.59 -9.77
N MET A 812 22.19 18.80 -9.67
CA MET A 812 23.55 19.11 -10.09
C MET A 812 24.63 18.38 -9.28
N VAL A 813 24.45 18.20 -7.99
CA VAL A 813 25.47 17.61 -7.10
C VAL A 813 25.72 16.14 -7.42
N GLN A 814 24.84 15.48 -8.17
CA GLN A 814 24.88 14.03 -8.41
C GLN A 814 25.45 13.62 -9.77
N LEU A 815 25.85 14.58 -10.61
CA LEU A 815 26.38 14.30 -11.94
C LEU A 815 27.90 14.49 -11.97
N VAL A 816 28.59 13.43 -12.43
CA VAL A 816 30.02 13.49 -12.69
C VAL A 816 30.23 14.40 -13.92
N PRO A 817 31.17 15.34 -13.92
CA PRO A 817 31.43 16.25 -15.04
C PRO A 817 31.60 15.53 -16.39
N ASP A 818 32.22 14.37 -16.40
CA ASP A 818 32.45 13.55 -17.61
C ASP A 818 31.13 13.07 -18.29
N ASP A 819 30.04 12.90 -17.53
CA ASP A 819 28.74 12.50 -18.09
C ASP A 819 28.08 13.63 -18.87
N LEU A 820 28.33 14.88 -18.48
CA LEU A 820 27.79 16.08 -19.15
C LEU A 820 28.47 16.33 -20.50
N GLU A 821 29.80 16.15 -20.58
CA GLU A 821 30.54 16.28 -21.84
C GLU A 821 30.15 15.16 -22.83
N ARG A 822 29.96 13.92 -22.33
CA ARG A 822 29.49 12.81 -23.17
C ARG A 822 28.08 13.04 -23.69
N LEU A 823 27.19 13.62 -22.87
CA LEU A 823 25.82 13.92 -23.25
C LEU A 823 25.76 15.01 -24.31
N SER A 824 26.51 16.11 -24.12
CA SER A 824 26.64 17.18 -25.08
C SER A 824 27.21 16.67 -26.41
N ALA A 825 28.30 15.90 -26.37
CA ALA A 825 28.90 15.30 -27.56
C ALA A 825 27.96 14.34 -28.31
N THR A 826 27.12 13.61 -27.58
CA THR A 826 26.14 12.67 -28.16
C THR A 826 25.00 13.44 -28.84
N LEU A 827 24.49 14.50 -28.21
CA LEU A 827 23.46 15.37 -28.80
C LEU A 827 23.95 16.06 -30.06
N HIS A 828 25.19 16.54 -30.07
CA HIS A 828 25.80 17.14 -31.27
C HIS A 828 26.07 16.12 -32.39
N ARG A 829 26.39 14.86 -32.07
CA ARG A 829 26.55 13.80 -33.09
C ARG A 829 25.22 13.42 -33.73
N THR A 830 24.14 13.33 -32.94
CA THR A 830 22.79 13.04 -33.47
C THR A 830 22.27 14.17 -34.35
N SER A 831 22.63 15.45 -34.07
CA SER A 831 22.29 16.59 -34.92
C SER A 831 23.11 16.65 -36.21
N LYS A 832 24.39 16.17 -36.20
CA LYS A 832 25.27 16.16 -37.38
C LYS A 832 25.12 14.93 -38.29
N MET A 833 24.46 13.88 -37.89
CA MET A 833 24.17 12.73 -38.76
C MET A 833 23.03 12.96 -39.76
N LYS A 834 22.54 14.18 -39.89
CA LYS A 834 21.43 14.58 -40.78
C LYS A 834 21.80 15.71 -41.73
N VAL A 835 23.08 15.86 -42.14
CA VAL A 835 23.46 16.69 -43.25
C VAL A 835 23.94 15.83 -44.42
#